data_1c0a51f62849803d44c6168edbcc3ec7
#
_entry.id   1c0a51f62849803d44c6168edbcc3ec7
#
_cell.length_a   1.000
_cell.length_b   1.000
_cell.length_c   1.000
_cell.angle_alpha   90.00
_cell.angle_beta   90.00
_cell.angle_gamma   90.00
#
_symmetry.space_group_name_H-M   'P 1'
#
loop_
_entity.id
_entity.type
_entity.pdbx_description
1 polymer ?
#
loop_
_entity_poly.entity_id
_entity_poly.type
_entity_poly.pdbx_seq_one_letter_code
_entity_poly.pdbx_strand_id
1 'polypeptide(L)'
;MKWQRVKYQPNTPLGANGQKVTASKAHTELSKQAAKEGMVLLKNENSLLPFEKGTRLAVFGKASADYVKGGGGSGDVTVSYTVSLDAGLKALSDYVSVYEGLSSFYNKNVRDQYERGVAPGMTVEPEVPTELLKKARAYTDTALITICRFSGEGWDRTSSYDNGVESGEPMWKESQKVFERGDFYLSDAEQRMVETVKAAFPKVVVVLNVGGVVDSMWFAEDPKIQSVLMAWQGGIEGGAAAAELLCGIGSPSGKLADTFAKTLEDYPSSYNFHESQDYVDYTDDIYVGYRYFETIPGADKKVMYPFGYGLSYTTFKWELERVDEAEDGTLTVRVEVTNTGNHEGKEVLQLYGSAPKGVLDKPSKILLSYAKTKLLQPGENQLVTLVGNVNDLASYDDLGVLHKSAYVMEQGEYHFYLGNSVRNTEELGFIHTEESTRVAEQLTECLAPTSLPKRMRADGSFEELPVRPSHDPDSEGLLTKKEKETIDGVAPDVRFSKGEHLWNNNERRLQFEQVAEGSVTLDEFVAQLSDEELAHLLGGQPNTGVANTFGFGNLPECGIPNFMTADGPAGLRILPECGVCTTAWPCATLLACTWNPEIVYEVGAAGAKEVRENNIAVWLTPAINIHRTPMCGRNFEYYSEDPYLVAKQAGAMVRGIQSQHIAATVKHFALNNKETNRKDSNSRVSERAARQIYLKTFERIVKEAKPWCIMSSYNIVNDYRASENHDLLEKLLRDEWGFEGVVMTDWWTFGEHCKEVNAGNDVKMAAGNPDNLLKALEKGLLKRETMECSVKRLLGVLLKID
;
A
#
# COMPACT_ATOMS: atom_id res chain seq x y z
N MET A 1 -3.36 -34.34 -12.06
CA MET A 1 -2.38 -34.28 -10.94
C MET A 1 -2.38 -32.83 -10.46
N LYS A 2 -2.62 -32.66 -9.19
CA LYS A 2 -2.57 -31.33 -8.53
C LYS A 2 -1.11 -30.87 -8.45
N TRP A 3 -0.89 -29.55 -8.42
CA TRP A 3 0.44 -28.92 -8.40
C TRP A 3 1.38 -29.27 -9.56
N GLN A 4 0.86 -29.71 -10.68
CA GLN A 4 1.68 -30.04 -11.85
C GLN A 4 2.52 -28.86 -12.31
N ARG A 5 1.93 -27.65 -12.29
CA ARG A 5 2.60 -26.39 -12.61
C ARG A 5 3.80 -26.13 -11.69
N VAL A 6 3.63 -26.32 -10.38
CA VAL A 6 4.68 -26.04 -9.38
C VAL A 6 5.78 -27.10 -9.40
N LYS A 7 5.43 -28.36 -9.70
CA LYS A 7 6.37 -29.48 -9.75
C LYS A 7 7.26 -29.48 -11.00
N TYR A 8 6.74 -29.01 -12.13
CA TYR A 8 7.41 -29.13 -13.43
C TYR A 8 7.72 -27.77 -14.04
N GLN A 9 8.95 -27.33 -13.94
CA GLN A 9 9.51 -26.21 -14.68
C GLN A 9 9.88 -26.70 -16.11
N PRO A 10 9.84 -25.89 -17.17
CA PRO A 10 9.57 -24.47 -17.19
C PRO A 10 8.07 -24.09 -17.12
N ASN A 11 7.82 -22.76 -17.08
CA ASN A 11 6.47 -22.20 -17.07
C ASN A 11 5.68 -22.55 -18.34
N THR A 12 4.36 -22.64 -18.19
CA THR A 12 3.45 -22.95 -19.28
C THR A 12 2.67 -21.71 -19.69
N PRO A 13 2.72 -21.26 -20.96
CA PRO A 13 1.95 -20.12 -21.42
C PRO A 13 0.45 -20.31 -21.17
N LEU A 14 -0.21 -19.26 -20.62
CA LEU A 14 -1.64 -19.28 -20.25
C LEU A 14 -2.55 -18.62 -21.33
N GLY A 15 -1.96 -17.88 -22.28
CA GLY A 15 -2.69 -17.21 -23.33
C GLY A 15 -3.23 -18.16 -24.40
N ALA A 16 -4.18 -17.66 -25.19
CA ALA A 16 -4.72 -18.38 -26.34
C ALA A 16 -3.61 -18.77 -27.33
N ASN A 17 -3.71 -19.96 -27.91
CA ASN A 17 -2.74 -20.48 -28.89
C ASN A 17 -1.29 -20.61 -28.37
N GLY A 18 -1.09 -20.79 -27.05
CA GLY A 18 0.22 -20.92 -26.45
C GLY A 18 1.01 -19.61 -26.34
N GLN A 19 0.33 -18.46 -26.39
CA GLN A 19 0.96 -17.17 -26.17
C GLN A 19 1.16 -16.92 -24.65
N LYS A 20 2.22 -16.20 -24.31
CA LYS A 20 2.44 -15.73 -22.93
C LYS A 20 1.49 -14.57 -22.60
N VAL A 21 1.01 -14.55 -21.34
CA VAL A 21 0.24 -13.42 -20.79
C VAL A 21 1.15 -12.44 -20.06
N THR A 22 2.33 -12.87 -19.58
CA THR A 22 3.33 -12.05 -18.93
C THR A 22 3.74 -10.89 -19.81
N ALA A 23 3.58 -9.66 -19.32
CA ALA A 23 3.79 -8.40 -20.03
C ALA A 23 3.08 -8.31 -21.39
N SER A 24 1.93 -8.97 -21.55
CA SER A 24 1.14 -8.92 -22.78
C SER A 24 0.58 -7.52 -23.02
N LYS A 25 0.25 -7.22 -24.28
CA LYS A 25 -0.41 -5.96 -24.64
C LYS A 25 -1.72 -5.71 -23.86
N ALA A 26 -2.47 -6.77 -23.54
CA ALA A 26 -3.68 -6.66 -22.73
C ALA A 26 -3.36 -6.19 -21.30
N HIS A 27 -2.28 -6.69 -20.70
CA HIS A 27 -1.85 -6.30 -19.37
C HIS A 27 -1.29 -4.87 -19.34
N THR A 28 -0.46 -4.50 -20.31
CA THR A 28 0.07 -3.12 -20.37
C THR A 28 -1.04 -2.10 -20.65
N GLU A 29 -2.05 -2.44 -21.47
CA GLU A 29 -3.21 -1.60 -21.68
C GLU A 29 -4.08 -1.45 -20.42
N LEU A 30 -4.31 -2.53 -19.66
CA LEU A 30 -5.01 -2.47 -18.37
C LEU A 30 -4.22 -1.61 -17.36
N SER A 31 -2.88 -1.72 -17.34
CA SER A 31 -2.02 -0.86 -16.52
C SER A 31 -2.23 0.62 -16.88
N LYS A 32 -2.27 0.95 -18.18
CA LYS A 32 -2.55 2.32 -18.65
C LYS A 32 -3.94 2.81 -18.23
N GLN A 33 -4.97 1.97 -18.37
CA GLN A 33 -6.34 2.32 -17.95
C GLN A 33 -6.43 2.56 -16.45
N ALA A 34 -5.83 1.69 -15.63
CA ALA A 34 -5.79 1.87 -14.18
C ALA A 34 -5.04 3.15 -13.78
N ALA A 35 -3.94 3.46 -14.47
CA ALA A 35 -3.21 4.72 -14.26
C ALA A 35 -4.07 5.94 -14.57
N LYS A 36 -4.74 5.97 -15.73
CA LYS A 36 -5.65 7.06 -16.10
C LYS A 36 -6.77 7.26 -15.08
N GLU A 37 -7.33 6.19 -14.58
CA GLU A 37 -8.46 6.24 -13.64
C GLU A 37 -8.08 6.79 -12.27
N GLY A 38 -6.82 6.63 -11.84
CA GLY A 38 -6.33 7.10 -10.56
C GLY A 38 -5.59 8.44 -10.58
N MET A 39 -5.21 8.95 -11.75
CA MET A 39 -4.60 10.28 -11.85
C MET A 39 -5.59 11.37 -11.45
N VAL A 40 -5.11 12.35 -10.66
CA VAL A 40 -5.96 13.38 -10.05
C VAL A 40 -5.69 14.75 -10.64
N LEU A 41 -6.70 15.39 -11.18
CA LEU A 41 -6.63 16.78 -11.60
C LEU A 41 -6.79 17.68 -10.37
N LEU A 42 -5.71 18.34 -9.95
CA LEU A 42 -5.69 19.19 -8.76
C LEU A 42 -6.14 20.63 -9.04
N LYS A 43 -5.84 21.12 -10.23
CA LYS A 43 -6.12 22.50 -10.63
C LYS A 43 -6.39 22.57 -12.14
N ASN A 44 -7.38 23.37 -12.57
CA ASN A 44 -7.67 23.60 -13.99
C ASN A 44 -8.36 24.94 -14.20
N GLU A 45 -7.61 26.02 -14.10
CA GLU A 45 -8.12 27.37 -14.30
C GLU A 45 -8.30 27.68 -15.79
N ASN A 46 -9.35 28.42 -16.10
CA ASN A 46 -9.72 28.84 -17.47
C ASN A 46 -9.88 27.65 -18.45
N SER A 47 -10.12 26.44 -17.93
CA SER A 47 -10.24 25.21 -18.75
C SER A 47 -9.05 25.04 -19.70
N LEU A 48 -7.82 25.27 -19.21
CA LEU A 48 -6.60 25.11 -20.01
C LEU A 48 -6.40 23.64 -20.42
N LEU A 49 -6.84 22.71 -19.60
CA LEU A 49 -6.91 21.29 -19.93
C LEU A 49 -8.37 20.86 -20.17
N PRO A 50 -8.64 19.92 -21.08
CA PRO A 50 -7.65 19.24 -21.95
C PRO A 50 -7.09 20.21 -23.00
N PHE A 51 -5.88 19.93 -23.48
CA PHE A 51 -5.30 20.71 -24.58
C PHE A 51 -6.15 20.62 -25.84
N GLU A 52 -6.35 21.76 -26.46
CA GLU A 52 -7.00 21.82 -27.79
C GLU A 52 -6.13 21.08 -28.84
N LYS A 53 -6.78 20.43 -29.78
CA LYS A 53 -6.09 19.71 -30.85
C LYS A 53 -5.19 20.67 -31.67
N GLY A 54 -3.94 20.28 -31.83
CA GLY A 54 -2.91 21.09 -32.50
C GLY A 54 -2.12 22.01 -31.55
N THR A 55 -2.34 21.91 -30.23
CA THR A 55 -1.56 22.68 -29.25
C THR A 55 -0.07 22.34 -29.36
N ARG A 56 0.77 23.37 -29.37
CA ARG A 56 2.23 23.25 -29.28
C ARG A 56 2.68 23.35 -27.83
N LEU A 57 3.62 22.51 -27.44
CA LEU A 57 4.09 22.40 -26.06
C LEU A 57 5.61 22.59 -25.95
N ALA A 58 6.03 23.36 -24.95
CA ALA A 58 7.40 23.41 -24.47
C ALA A 58 7.46 22.60 -23.15
N VAL A 59 8.06 21.42 -23.16
CA VAL A 59 8.11 20.50 -22.00
C VAL A 59 9.40 20.70 -21.25
N PHE A 60 9.29 21.06 -19.97
CA PHE A 60 10.39 21.34 -19.05
C PHE A 60 10.42 20.34 -17.90
N GLY A 61 11.59 20.16 -17.34
CA GLY A 61 11.83 19.30 -16.19
C GLY A 61 12.38 17.93 -16.59
N LYS A 62 13.37 17.48 -15.82
CA LYS A 62 14.01 16.18 -16.01
C LYS A 62 13.01 15.03 -16.04
N ALA A 63 11.93 15.15 -15.28
CA ALA A 63 10.88 14.13 -15.15
C ALA A 63 10.11 13.88 -16.46
N SER A 64 10.28 14.72 -17.49
CA SER A 64 9.76 14.43 -18.83
C SER A 64 10.43 13.21 -19.47
N ALA A 65 11.70 12.94 -19.10
CA ALA A 65 12.54 11.84 -19.58
C ALA A 65 12.91 10.85 -18.45
N ASP A 66 13.21 11.35 -17.23
CA ASP A 66 13.43 10.55 -16.02
C ASP A 66 12.08 10.15 -15.40
N TYR A 67 11.36 9.24 -16.08
CA TYR A 67 10.05 8.82 -15.63
C TYR A 67 10.15 7.70 -14.57
N VAL A 68 9.57 7.94 -13.40
CA VAL A 68 9.52 7.00 -12.28
C VAL A 68 8.27 6.11 -12.41
N LYS A 69 8.45 4.85 -12.82
CA LYS A 69 7.36 3.89 -13.00
C LYS A 69 6.75 3.38 -11.69
N GLY A 70 7.59 3.31 -10.63
CA GLY A 70 7.25 2.78 -9.31
C GLY A 70 8.39 3.00 -8.34
N GLY A 71 8.25 2.61 -7.09
CA GLY A 71 9.29 2.72 -6.07
C GLY A 71 10.31 1.59 -6.10
N GLY A 72 11.31 1.67 -5.21
CA GLY A 72 12.42 0.72 -5.10
C GLY A 72 12.17 -0.42 -4.11
N GLY A 73 13.12 -1.33 -4.01
CA GLY A 73 13.03 -2.50 -3.12
C GLY A 73 12.09 -3.57 -3.66
N SER A 74 11.24 -4.14 -2.82
CA SER A 74 10.25 -5.16 -3.20
C SER A 74 9.23 -4.64 -4.23
N GLY A 75 9.05 -3.33 -4.32
CA GLY A 75 8.20 -2.66 -5.32
C GLY A 75 8.83 -2.46 -6.69
N ASP A 76 10.13 -2.77 -6.88
CA ASP A 76 10.79 -2.62 -8.17
C ASP A 76 10.47 -3.78 -9.11
N VAL A 77 10.04 -3.48 -10.32
CA VAL A 77 9.60 -4.43 -11.34
C VAL A 77 10.51 -4.39 -12.55
N THR A 78 11.03 -5.54 -12.99
CA THR A 78 11.81 -5.68 -14.21
C THR A 78 10.88 -5.58 -15.42
N VAL A 79 11.01 -4.52 -16.20
CA VAL A 79 10.20 -4.24 -17.39
C VAL A 79 11.00 -4.17 -18.66
N SER A 80 10.41 -4.44 -19.80
CA SER A 80 11.06 -4.35 -21.11
C SER A 80 11.20 -2.90 -21.60
N TYR A 81 10.32 -2.01 -21.16
CA TYR A 81 10.32 -0.58 -21.48
C TYR A 81 9.54 0.20 -20.39
N THR A 82 9.63 1.51 -20.46
CA THR A 82 8.76 2.43 -19.70
C THR A 82 8.42 3.60 -20.61
N VAL A 83 7.16 3.99 -20.66
CA VAL A 83 6.75 5.15 -21.45
C VAL A 83 6.89 6.41 -20.60
N SER A 84 7.84 7.29 -20.96
CA SER A 84 7.98 8.61 -20.34
C SER A 84 6.89 9.57 -20.82
N LEU A 85 6.68 10.69 -20.11
CA LEU A 85 5.71 11.69 -20.53
C LEU A 85 6.07 12.30 -21.91
N ASP A 86 7.36 12.57 -22.17
CA ASP A 86 7.83 13.05 -23.48
C ASP A 86 7.46 12.07 -24.60
N ALA A 87 7.72 10.78 -24.39
CA ALA A 87 7.36 9.74 -25.36
C ALA A 87 5.83 9.61 -25.55
N GLY A 88 5.08 9.69 -24.48
CA GLY A 88 3.60 9.64 -24.52
C GLY A 88 3.00 10.80 -25.31
N LEU A 89 3.47 12.02 -25.06
CA LEU A 89 3.03 13.22 -25.80
C LEU A 89 3.40 13.14 -27.29
N LYS A 90 4.60 12.67 -27.62
CA LYS A 90 5.06 12.51 -29.02
C LYS A 90 4.24 11.45 -29.77
N ALA A 91 3.79 10.41 -29.09
CA ALA A 91 2.91 9.40 -29.68
C ALA A 91 1.52 9.97 -30.05
N LEU A 92 1.12 11.09 -29.45
CA LEU A 92 -0.15 11.79 -29.72
C LEU A 92 0.05 13.02 -30.63
N SER A 93 0.88 12.89 -31.65
CA SER A 93 1.22 13.98 -32.60
C SER A 93 0.01 14.59 -33.34
N ASP A 94 -1.12 13.85 -33.44
CA ASP A 94 -2.37 14.37 -33.97
C ASP A 94 -3.08 15.35 -33.01
N TYR A 95 -2.73 15.33 -31.73
CA TYR A 95 -3.30 16.18 -30.67
C TYR A 95 -2.38 17.33 -30.30
N VAL A 96 -1.09 17.04 -30.05
CA VAL A 96 -0.11 18.02 -29.59
C VAL A 96 1.21 17.90 -30.34
N SER A 97 1.98 18.99 -30.36
CA SER A 97 3.34 19.00 -30.93
C SER A 97 4.35 19.47 -29.88
N VAL A 98 5.28 18.61 -29.51
CA VAL A 98 6.33 18.92 -28.51
C VAL A 98 7.50 19.63 -29.19
N TYR A 99 8.07 20.66 -28.53
CA TYR A 99 9.27 21.31 -29.00
C TYR A 99 10.51 20.41 -28.86
N GLU A 100 11.00 19.89 -29.95
CA GLU A 100 12.05 18.88 -30.01
C GLU A 100 13.37 19.33 -29.39
N GLY A 101 13.66 20.65 -29.42
CA GLY A 101 14.89 21.18 -28.82
C GLY A 101 14.99 20.91 -27.31
N LEU A 102 13.88 21.07 -26.57
CA LEU A 102 13.82 20.76 -25.13
C LEU A 102 13.79 19.26 -24.90
N SER A 103 13.00 18.52 -25.67
CA SER A 103 12.95 17.08 -25.57
C SER A 103 14.33 16.44 -25.73
N SER A 104 15.08 16.79 -26.78
CA SER A 104 16.44 16.30 -27.00
C SER A 104 17.40 16.73 -25.87
N PHE A 105 17.27 17.95 -25.34
CA PHE A 105 18.07 18.42 -24.22
C PHE A 105 17.86 17.59 -22.96
N TYR A 106 16.62 17.37 -22.53
CA TYR A 106 16.32 16.59 -21.33
C TYR A 106 16.65 15.11 -21.48
N ASN A 107 16.27 14.49 -22.62
CA ASN A 107 16.59 13.08 -22.89
C ASN A 107 18.11 12.82 -22.88
N LYS A 108 18.91 13.74 -23.48
CA LYS A 108 20.36 13.62 -23.44
C LYS A 108 20.88 13.75 -22.02
N ASN A 109 20.44 14.77 -21.27
CA ASN A 109 20.93 15.04 -19.92
C ASN A 109 20.62 13.90 -18.95
N VAL A 110 19.42 13.36 -18.97
CA VAL A 110 19.02 12.22 -18.15
C VAL A 110 19.81 10.97 -18.51
N ARG A 111 19.95 10.67 -19.80
CA ARG A 111 20.79 9.54 -20.25
C ARG A 111 22.23 9.67 -19.79
N ASP A 112 22.85 10.85 -19.96
CA ASP A 112 24.22 11.10 -19.52
C ASP A 112 24.39 10.89 -17.99
N GLN A 113 23.34 11.15 -17.19
CA GLN A 113 23.33 10.89 -15.74
C GLN A 113 23.17 9.38 -15.45
N TYR A 114 22.28 8.67 -16.15
CA TYR A 114 22.13 7.22 -16.03
C TYR A 114 23.42 6.46 -16.41
N GLU A 115 24.12 6.89 -17.46
CA GLU A 115 25.41 6.32 -17.84
C GLU A 115 26.51 6.48 -16.77
N ARG A 116 26.32 7.46 -15.87
CA ARG A 116 27.17 7.66 -14.66
C ARG A 116 26.68 6.88 -13.44
N GLY A 117 25.62 6.09 -13.56
CA GLY A 117 25.07 5.26 -12.49
C GLY A 117 24.08 5.98 -11.57
N VAL A 118 23.59 7.15 -11.97
CA VAL A 118 22.51 7.82 -11.19
C VAL A 118 21.21 7.02 -11.34
N ALA A 119 20.54 6.76 -10.23
CA ALA A 119 19.30 6.02 -10.23
C ALA A 119 18.11 6.84 -10.79
N PRO A 120 17.07 6.16 -11.32
CA PRO A 120 15.81 6.82 -11.71
C PRO A 120 15.24 7.68 -10.58
N GLY A 121 14.76 8.89 -10.94
CA GLY A 121 14.22 9.86 -9.99
C GLY A 121 15.28 10.66 -9.21
N MET A 122 16.54 10.20 -9.18
CA MET A 122 17.67 10.85 -8.48
C MET A 122 18.55 11.70 -9.42
N THR A 123 18.15 11.85 -10.67
CA THR A 123 18.85 12.78 -11.58
C THR A 123 18.65 14.23 -11.11
N VAL A 124 19.64 15.07 -11.35
CA VAL A 124 19.60 16.50 -11.02
C VAL A 124 18.98 17.28 -12.17
N GLU A 125 18.10 18.25 -11.85
CA GLU A 125 17.48 19.15 -12.83
C GLU A 125 18.57 20.01 -13.53
N PRO A 126 18.72 19.93 -14.86
CA PRO A 126 19.71 20.70 -15.58
C PRO A 126 19.27 22.16 -15.78
N GLU A 127 20.22 23.08 -15.77
CA GLU A 127 19.97 24.47 -16.15
C GLU A 127 19.67 24.59 -17.66
N VAL A 128 18.49 25.15 -17.99
CA VAL A 128 18.08 25.35 -19.38
C VAL A 128 18.86 26.53 -20.01
N PRO A 129 19.61 26.31 -21.11
CA PRO A 129 20.31 27.41 -21.77
C PRO A 129 19.35 28.51 -22.22
N THR A 130 19.74 29.80 -22.01
CA THR A 130 18.94 30.97 -22.36
C THR A 130 18.48 30.98 -23.83
N GLU A 131 19.35 30.57 -24.76
CA GLU A 131 18.98 30.53 -26.19
C GLU A 131 17.97 29.39 -26.49
N LEU A 132 18.03 28.28 -25.75
CA LEU A 132 17.02 27.21 -25.85
C LEU A 132 15.66 27.67 -25.33
N LEU A 133 15.65 28.36 -24.18
CA LEU A 133 14.45 28.95 -23.62
C LEU A 133 13.78 29.95 -24.58
N LYS A 134 14.56 30.84 -25.21
CA LYS A 134 14.06 31.81 -26.21
C LYS A 134 13.43 31.10 -27.42
N LYS A 135 14.09 30.03 -27.92
CA LYS A 135 13.56 29.25 -29.05
C LYS A 135 12.27 28.50 -28.67
N ALA A 136 12.19 27.93 -27.46
CA ALA A 136 11.01 27.28 -26.94
C ALA A 136 9.84 28.31 -26.82
N ARG A 137 10.13 29.49 -26.31
CA ARG A 137 9.13 30.57 -26.20
C ARG A 137 8.64 31.09 -27.57
N ALA A 138 9.52 31.13 -28.55
CA ALA A 138 9.15 31.46 -29.93
C ALA A 138 8.30 30.39 -30.60
N TYR A 139 8.43 29.14 -30.17
CA TYR A 139 7.65 28.00 -30.67
C TYR A 139 6.22 27.98 -30.13
N THR A 140 6.02 28.28 -28.82
CA THR A 140 4.72 28.18 -28.16
C THR A 140 4.57 29.14 -26.98
N ASP A 141 3.30 29.39 -26.60
CA ASP A 141 2.90 30.11 -25.38
C ASP A 141 2.64 29.17 -24.20
N THR A 142 2.62 27.85 -24.42
CA THR A 142 2.24 26.84 -23.42
C THR A 142 3.44 26.03 -22.97
N ALA A 143 3.76 26.10 -21.70
CA ALA A 143 4.77 25.29 -21.04
C ALA A 143 4.14 24.18 -20.21
N LEU A 144 4.79 23.02 -20.21
CA LEU A 144 4.48 21.89 -19.33
C LEU A 144 5.70 21.65 -18.43
N ILE A 145 5.54 21.80 -17.12
CA ILE A 145 6.57 21.50 -16.11
C ILE A 145 6.34 20.10 -15.57
N THR A 146 7.41 19.34 -15.44
CA THR A 146 7.38 17.97 -14.90
C THR A 146 8.27 17.84 -13.68
N ILE A 147 7.76 17.20 -12.62
CA ILE A 147 8.50 16.92 -11.37
C ILE A 147 8.34 15.45 -11.05
N CYS A 148 9.41 14.77 -10.61
CA CYS A 148 9.34 13.38 -10.13
C CYS A 148 9.97 13.21 -8.75
N ARG A 149 9.52 12.16 -8.06
CA ARG A 149 10.07 11.71 -6.78
C ARG A 149 10.15 10.18 -6.77
N PHE A 150 11.22 9.68 -6.19
CA PHE A 150 11.46 8.25 -6.01
C PHE A 150 11.68 7.97 -4.52
N SER A 151 11.08 6.91 -4.04
CA SER A 151 11.31 6.37 -2.69
C SER A 151 11.30 4.84 -2.74
N GLY A 152 11.69 4.19 -1.67
CA GLY A 152 11.80 2.74 -1.69
C GLY A 152 11.87 2.12 -0.31
N GLU A 153 11.95 0.81 -0.33
CA GLU A 153 12.12 -0.02 0.85
C GLU A 153 13.49 0.18 1.49
N GLY A 154 13.55 0.13 2.82
CA GLY A 154 14.77 0.22 3.63
C GLY A 154 15.16 1.64 4.04
N TRP A 155 14.52 2.67 3.50
CA TRP A 155 14.82 4.06 3.81
C TRP A 155 13.59 4.96 3.76
N ASP A 156 13.54 5.94 4.65
CA ASP A 156 12.50 6.95 4.67
C ASP A 156 12.89 8.15 3.80
N ARG A 157 11.90 8.92 3.38
CA ARG A 157 12.13 10.15 2.61
C ARG A 157 12.91 11.14 3.45
N THR A 158 13.79 11.91 2.80
CA THR A 158 14.64 12.87 3.49
C THR A 158 13.90 14.13 3.88
N SER A 159 14.24 14.71 5.05
CA SER A 159 13.69 15.97 5.53
C SER A 159 14.71 16.76 6.33
N SER A 160 14.43 18.05 6.58
CA SER A 160 15.18 18.88 7.53
C SER A 160 14.93 18.50 9.00
N TYR A 161 13.99 17.60 9.27
CA TYR A 161 13.61 17.11 10.61
C TYR A 161 14.18 15.74 10.96
N ASP A 162 15.19 15.29 10.23
CA ASP A 162 15.79 13.96 10.46
C ASP A 162 16.51 13.86 11.82
N ASN A 163 16.72 14.97 12.56
CA ASN A 163 17.26 15.07 13.92
C ASN A 163 18.56 14.26 14.14
N GLY A 164 19.35 14.07 13.08
CA GLY A 164 20.53 13.21 13.10
C GLY A 164 20.24 11.72 13.05
N VAL A 165 18.99 11.33 12.82
CA VAL A 165 18.62 9.96 12.51
C VAL A 165 18.95 9.69 11.05
N GLU A 166 19.93 8.81 10.79
CA GLU A 166 20.43 8.50 9.47
C GLU A 166 20.02 7.09 9.05
N SER A 167 19.56 6.97 7.81
CA SER A 167 19.48 5.66 7.17
C SER A 167 20.88 5.24 6.68
N GLY A 168 21.22 3.98 6.90
CA GLY A 168 22.43 3.39 6.30
C GLY A 168 22.37 3.20 4.79
N GLU A 169 21.19 3.32 4.19
CA GLU A 169 20.92 3.00 2.79
C GLU A 169 21.54 4.01 1.81
N PRO A 170 22.20 3.52 0.73
CA PRO A 170 22.83 4.40 -0.26
C PRO A 170 21.86 5.40 -0.89
N MET A 171 20.61 4.98 -1.18
CA MET A 171 19.61 5.84 -1.82
C MET A 171 19.16 7.01 -0.94
N TRP A 172 19.12 6.84 0.37
CA TRP A 172 18.87 7.94 1.29
C TRP A 172 19.95 9.03 1.19
N LYS A 173 21.23 8.62 1.11
CA LYS A 173 22.36 9.53 0.94
C LYS A 173 22.35 10.25 -0.41
N GLU A 174 21.92 9.55 -1.47
CA GLU A 174 21.76 10.18 -2.79
C GLU A 174 20.60 11.19 -2.79
N SER A 175 19.48 10.87 -2.15
CA SER A 175 18.35 11.78 -2.00
C SER A 175 18.74 13.09 -1.28
N GLN A 176 19.52 13.00 -0.20
CA GLN A 176 20.01 14.18 0.52
C GLN A 176 20.93 15.08 -0.35
N LYS A 177 21.66 14.52 -1.30
CA LYS A 177 22.51 15.32 -2.21
C LYS A 177 21.69 16.08 -3.26
N VAL A 178 20.54 15.52 -3.66
CA VAL A 178 19.68 16.10 -4.71
C VAL A 178 18.69 17.10 -4.12
N PHE A 179 18.18 16.84 -2.91
CA PHE A 179 17.11 17.60 -2.28
C PHE A 179 17.59 18.25 -0.98
N GLU A 180 18.05 19.49 -1.06
CA GLU A 180 18.72 20.22 0.03
C GLU A 180 17.80 20.46 1.24
N ARG A 181 16.47 20.54 1.00
CA ARG A 181 15.43 20.71 2.03
C ARG A 181 14.61 19.46 2.26
N GLY A 182 15.09 18.31 1.75
CA GLY A 182 14.32 17.09 1.69
C GLY A 182 13.43 17.00 0.45
N ASP A 183 13.06 15.77 0.08
CA ASP A 183 12.38 15.47 -1.17
C ASP A 183 10.86 15.76 -1.16
N PHE A 184 10.31 16.18 -0.02
CA PHE A 184 8.96 16.75 0.06
C PHE A 184 8.88 18.07 -0.71
N TYR A 185 9.92 18.90 -0.66
CA TYR A 185 10.02 20.19 -1.32
C TYR A 185 10.70 20.09 -2.69
N LEU A 186 10.60 21.14 -3.51
CA LEU A 186 11.42 21.27 -4.71
C LEU A 186 12.89 21.40 -4.32
N SER A 187 13.80 20.77 -5.10
CA SER A 187 15.23 21.09 -5.00
C SER A 187 15.47 22.52 -5.49
N ASP A 188 16.60 23.11 -5.11
CA ASP A 188 16.95 24.44 -5.56
C ASP A 188 17.05 24.55 -7.10
N ALA A 189 17.48 23.48 -7.75
CA ALA A 189 17.55 23.40 -9.21
C ALA A 189 16.15 23.34 -9.85
N GLU A 190 15.24 22.54 -9.30
CA GLU A 190 13.84 22.49 -9.74
C GLU A 190 13.13 23.83 -9.51
N GLN A 191 13.36 24.48 -8.37
CA GLN A 191 12.76 25.79 -8.09
C GLN A 191 13.23 26.84 -9.09
N ARG A 192 14.54 26.90 -9.42
CA ARG A 192 15.05 27.81 -10.46
C ARG A 192 14.41 27.53 -11.82
N MET A 193 14.25 26.28 -12.21
CA MET A 193 13.57 25.90 -13.46
C MET A 193 12.12 26.38 -13.46
N VAL A 194 11.36 26.12 -12.39
CA VAL A 194 9.95 26.55 -12.24
C VAL A 194 9.82 28.07 -12.37
N GLU A 195 10.63 28.85 -11.65
CA GLU A 195 10.58 30.31 -11.72
C GLU A 195 10.97 30.84 -13.11
N THR A 196 11.95 30.24 -13.76
CA THR A 196 12.37 30.57 -15.13
C THR A 196 11.22 30.36 -16.12
N VAL A 197 10.53 29.23 -16.03
CA VAL A 197 9.41 28.90 -16.91
C VAL A 197 8.20 29.83 -16.66
N LYS A 198 7.84 30.05 -15.41
CA LYS A 198 6.76 30.97 -15.02
C LYS A 198 7.01 32.41 -15.49
N ALA A 199 8.26 32.87 -15.51
CA ALA A 199 8.63 34.17 -16.03
C ALA A 199 8.53 34.24 -17.55
N ALA A 200 8.77 33.17 -18.28
CA ALA A 200 8.84 33.14 -19.73
C ALA A 200 7.51 32.83 -20.41
N PHE A 201 6.63 32.00 -19.79
CA PHE A 201 5.41 31.48 -20.42
C PHE A 201 4.15 31.98 -19.75
N PRO A 202 3.13 32.41 -20.55
CA PRO A 202 1.84 32.87 -20.02
C PRO A 202 0.89 31.71 -19.64
N LYS A 203 1.11 30.50 -20.18
CA LYS A 203 0.31 29.30 -19.90
C LYS A 203 1.23 28.21 -19.37
N VAL A 204 1.02 27.81 -18.13
CA VAL A 204 1.83 26.79 -17.47
C VAL A 204 0.95 25.69 -16.91
N VAL A 205 1.27 24.46 -17.28
CA VAL A 205 0.70 23.22 -16.76
C VAL A 205 1.79 22.47 -15.99
N VAL A 206 1.41 21.79 -14.91
CA VAL A 206 2.33 20.96 -14.12
C VAL A 206 1.87 19.50 -14.14
N VAL A 207 2.81 18.57 -14.26
CA VAL A 207 2.59 17.14 -14.07
C VAL A 207 3.52 16.61 -12.98
N LEU A 208 2.96 15.93 -11.99
CA LEU A 208 3.66 15.40 -10.84
C LEU A 208 3.73 13.86 -10.90
N ASN A 209 4.92 13.33 -11.18
CA ASN A 209 5.22 11.89 -11.21
C ASN A 209 5.87 11.48 -9.88
N VAL A 210 5.08 11.25 -8.85
CA VAL A 210 5.52 11.05 -7.47
C VAL A 210 4.86 9.83 -6.83
N GLY A 211 5.49 9.25 -5.82
CA GLY A 211 4.96 8.07 -5.11
C GLY A 211 4.15 8.38 -3.85
N GLY A 212 4.10 9.64 -3.44
CA GLY A 212 3.39 10.07 -2.23
C GLY A 212 3.21 11.58 -2.20
N VAL A 213 2.69 12.09 -1.09
CA VAL A 213 2.41 13.53 -0.91
C VAL A 213 3.69 14.37 -1.02
N VAL A 214 3.60 15.52 -1.69
CA VAL A 214 4.67 16.51 -1.87
C VAL A 214 4.15 17.91 -1.59
N ASP A 215 5.06 18.89 -1.44
CA ASP A 215 4.70 20.30 -1.32
C ASP A 215 3.85 20.74 -2.51
N SER A 216 2.72 21.34 -2.20
CA SER A 216 1.77 21.87 -3.17
C SER A 216 1.68 23.40 -3.17
N MET A 217 2.33 24.07 -2.23
CA MET A 217 2.24 25.53 -2.07
C MET A 217 2.76 26.29 -3.28
N TRP A 218 3.79 25.81 -3.95
CA TRP A 218 4.41 26.48 -5.08
C TRP A 218 3.53 26.54 -6.34
N PHE A 219 2.46 25.71 -6.43
CA PHE A 219 1.54 25.70 -7.57
C PHE A 219 0.10 26.01 -7.23
N ALA A 220 -0.37 25.63 -6.03
CA ALA A 220 -1.79 25.61 -5.72
C ALA A 220 -2.44 27.00 -5.81
N GLU A 221 -1.81 28.01 -5.22
CA GLU A 221 -2.31 29.40 -5.18
C GLU A 221 -1.63 30.31 -6.21
N ASP A 222 -0.66 29.81 -7.00
CA ASP A 222 0.05 30.60 -7.99
C ASP A 222 -0.81 30.78 -9.26
N PRO A 223 -1.23 32.04 -9.60
CA PRO A 223 -2.09 32.27 -10.76
C PRO A 223 -1.39 32.07 -12.11
N LYS A 224 -0.06 31.93 -12.13
CA LYS A 224 0.71 31.63 -13.36
C LYS A 224 0.67 30.14 -13.72
N ILE A 225 0.39 29.28 -12.75
CA ILE A 225 0.21 27.84 -12.96
C ILE A 225 -1.28 27.57 -13.04
N GLN A 226 -1.80 27.37 -14.25
CA GLN A 226 -3.24 27.25 -14.48
C GLN A 226 -3.77 25.83 -14.27
N SER A 227 -2.95 24.81 -14.55
CA SER A 227 -3.42 23.42 -14.40
C SER A 227 -2.35 22.52 -13.80
N VAL A 228 -2.80 21.57 -12.98
CA VAL A 228 -1.92 20.60 -12.31
C VAL A 228 -2.53 19.21 -12.36
N LEU A 229 -1.82 18.26 -12.94
CA LEU A 229 -2.16 16.84 -12.95
C LEU A 229 -1.22 16.06 -12.02
N MET A 230 -1.77 15.44 -11.00
CA MET A 230 -1.09 14.46 -10.17
C MET A 230 -1.12 13.10 -10.89
N ALA A 231 -0.02 12.77 -11.54
CA ALA A 231 0.09 11.55 -12.33
C ALA A 231 0.55 10.34 -11.51
N TRP A 232 1.04 10.56 -10.30
CA TRP A 232 1.60 9.52 -9.43
C TRP A 232 2.69 8.70 -10.13
N GLN A 233 2.95 7.48 -9.65
CA GLN A 233 3.81 6.48 -10.32
C GLN A 233 2.91 5.51 -11.09
N GLY A 234 2.74 5.76 -12.37
CA GLY A 234 1.72 5.13 -13.22
C GLY A 234 2.10 3.79 -13.85
N GLY A 235 3.17 3.12 -13.38
CA GLY A 235 3.62 1.85 -13.95
C GLY A 235 4.25 2.00 -15.33
N ILE A 236 4.24 0.91 -16.10
CA ILE A 236 4.94 0.79 -17.39
C ILE A 236 4.45 1.81 -18.44
N GLU A 237 3.15 2.13 -18.44
CA GLU A 237 2.47 3.02 -19.41
C GLU A 237 2.07 4.38 -18.80
N GLY A 238 2.60 4.73 -17.62
CA GLY A 238 2.15 5.91 -16.89
C GLY A 238 2.31 7.23 -17.63
N GLY A 239 3.39 7.42 -18.39
CA GLY A 239 3.58 8.62 -19.22
C GLY A 239 2.60 8.70 -20.38
N ALA A 240 2.24 7.57 -20.99
CA ALA A 240 1.17 7.52 -22.01
C ALA A 240 -0.19 7.84 -21.39
N ALA A 241 -0.50 7.30 -20.22
CA ALA A 241 -1.74 7.58 -19.49
C ALA A 241 -1.90 9.08 -19.20
N ALA A 242 -0.86 9.72 -18.68
CA ALA A 242 -0.84 11.16 -18.42
C ALA A 242 -1.01 11.98 -19.71
N ALA A 243 -0.29 11.62 -20.78
CA ALA A 243 -0.40 12.29 -22.08
C ALA A 243 -1.83 12.20 -22.66
N GLU A 244 -2.46 11.03 -22.57
CA GLU A 244 -3.85 10.84 -23.00
C GLU A 244 -4.81 11.76 -22.25
N LEU A 245 -4.72 11.84 -20.91
CA LEU A 245 -5.56 12.74 -20.11
C LEU A 245 -5.32 14.21 -20.48
N LEU A 246 -4.06 14.64 -20.59
CA LEU A 246 -3.72 16.02 -20.99
C LEU A 246 -4.30 16.39 -22.35
N CYS A 247 -4.43 15.43 -23.27
CA CYS A 247 -4.99 15.61 -24.61
C CYS A 247 -6.52 15.38 -24.69
N GLY A 248 -7.19 15.12 -23.59
CA GLY A 248 -8.64 14.90 -23.56
C GLY A 248 -9.08 13.51 -24.06
N ILE A 249 -8.16 12.56 -24.09
CA ILE A 249 -8.52 11.15 -24.38
C ILE A 249 -8.99 10.51 -23.07
N GLY A 250 -10.22 10.85 -22.67
CA GLY A 250 -10.83 10.59 -21.38
C GLY A 250 -10.77 11.80 -20.44
N SER A 251 -11.58 11.78 -19.40
CA SER A 251 -11.61 12.80 -18.35
C SER A 251 -10.97 12.29 -17.06
N PRO A 252 -10.18 13.09 -16.34
CA PRO A 252 -9.71 12.76 -15.00
C PRO A 252 -10.89 12.42 -14.09
N SER A 253 -10.76 11.35 -13.32
CA SER A 253 -11.78 10.89 -12.37
C SER A 253 -11.19 10.38 -11.06
N GLY A 254 -9.88 10.48 -10.91
CA GLY A 254 -9.18 10.15 -9.67
C GLY A 254 -9.51 11.14 -8.56
N LYS A 255 -9.53 10.64 -7.32
CA LYS A 255 -9.69 11.44 -6.10
C LYS A 255 -8.52 11.16 -5.17
N LEU A 256 -8.03 12.18 -4.45
CA LEU A 256 -6.94 12.00 -3.50
C LEU A 256 -7.27 10.97 -2.42
N ALA A 257 -6.33 10.09 -2.16
CA ALA A 257 -6.39 9.11 -1.08
C ALA A 257 -5.74 9.61 0.22
N ASP A 258 -5.16 10.80 0.17
CA ASP A 258 -4.46 11.46 1.28
C ASP A 258 -4.77 12.96 1.32
N THR A 259 -4.70 13.53 2.52
CA THR A 259 -4.79 14.97 2.73
C THR A 259 -3.45 15.64 2.41
N PHE A 260 -3.46 16.66 1.59
CA PHE A 260 -2.29 17.50 1.31
C PHE A 260 -2.29 18.71 2.24
N ALA A 261 -1.39 18.72 3.21
CA ALA A 261 -1.16 19.88 4.05
C ALA A 261 -0.31 20.93 3.32
N LYS A 262 -0.29 22.17 3.85
CA LYS A 262 0.48 23.28 3.27
C LYS A 262 1.97 23.08 3.42
N THR A 263 2.40 22.55 4.56
CA THR A 263 3.82 22.28 4.86
C THR A 263 3.98 20.90 5.49
N LEU A 264 5.19 20.39 5.50
CA LEU A 264 5.49 19.13 6.16
C LEU A 264 5.22 19.20 7.68
N GLU A 265 5.47 20.36 8.29
CA GLU A 265 5.27 20.61 9.71
C GLU A 265 3.82 20.61 10.14
N ASP A 266 2.89 20.76 9.21
CA ASP A 266 1.45 20.74 9.48
C ASP A 266 0.90 19.35 9.76
N TYR A 267 1.64 18.29 9.41
CA TYR A 267 1.28 16.93 9.76
C TYR A 267 1.61 16.62 11.22
N PRO A 268 0.70 16.03 12.00
CA PRO A 268 0.90 15.80 13.43
C PRO A 268 2.09 14.88 13.73
N SER A 269 2.42 13.98 12.79
CA SER A 269 3.51 13.02 12.89
C SER A 269 4.90 13.59 12.63
N SER A 270 5.03 14.80 12.06
CA SER A 270 6.32 15.34 11.60
C SER A 270 7.32 15.56 12.74
N TYR A 271 6.83 15.83 13.95
CA TYR A 271 7.70 16.12 15.09
C TYR A 271 8.31 14.88 15.74
N ASN A 272 7.67 13.72 15.63
CA ASN A 272 8.09 12.51 16.32
C ASN A 272 8.51 11.37 15.40
N PHE A 273 8.36 11.52 14.09
CA PHE A 273 8.70 10.47 13.13
C PHE A 273 10.20 10.11 13.18
N HIS A 274 11.07 11.09 13.30
CA HIS A 274 12.52 10.94 13.47
C HIS A 274 13.01 11.42 14.87
N GLU A 275 12.17 11.30 15.89
CA GLU A 275 12.55 11.64 17.26
C GLU A 275 13.62 10.67 17.82
N SER A 276 13.54 9.40 17.42
CA SER A 276 14.48 8.36 17.81
C SER A 276 14.70 7.36 16.68
N GLN A 277 15.86 6.70 16.67
CA GLN A 277 16.09 5.50 15.85
C GLN A 277 15.33 4.30 16.41
N ASP A 278 15.21 4.21 17.72
CA ASP A 278 14.79 3.01 18.44
C ASP A 278 13.27 2.91 18.60
N TYR A 279 12.53 4.01 18.43
CA TYR A 279 11.07 4.02 18.59
C TYR A 279 10.40 5.13 17.80
N VAL A 280 9.10 4.99 17.66
CA VAL A 280 8.18 6.03 17.20
C VAL A 280 6.96 6.03 18.11
N ASP A 281 6.68 7.19 18.73
CA ASP A 281 5.49 7.41 19.54
C ASP A 281 4.30 7.86 18.65
N TYR A 282 3.24 7.06 18.62
CA TYR A 282 2.03 7.36 17.87
C TYR A 282 1.11 8.26 18.69
N THR A 283 1.63 9.43 19.06
CA THR A 283 0.92 10.39 19.92
C THR A 283 -0.24 11.08 19.23
N ASP A 284 -0.29 11.05 17.90
CA ASP A 284 -1.42 11.49 17.09
C ASP A 284 -2.66 10.62 17.25
N ASP A 285 -2.50 9.41 17.79
CA ASP A 285 -3.56 8.46 18.14
C ASP A 285 -4.50 8.18 16.94
N ILE A 286 -5.80 8.41 17.10
CA ILE A 286 -6.80 8.22 16.03
C ILE A 286 -6.83 9.38 15.02
N TYR A 287 -6.07 10.45 15.25
CA TYR A 287 -6.07 11.64 14.43
C TYR A 287 -5.00 11.59 13.35
N VAL A 288 -5.23 10.75 12.33
CA VAL A 288 -4.37 10.57 11.16
C VAL A 288 -5.07 11.14 9.92
N GLY A 289 -4.33 11.84 9.06
CA GLY A 289 -4.86 12.39 7.83
C GLY A 289 -6.07 13.34 8.05
N TYR A 290 -7.12 13.19 7.27
CA TYR A 290 -8.31 14.06 7.39
C TYR A 290 -8.96 13.98 8.78
N ARG A 291 -8.82 12.87 9.52
CA ARG A 291 -9.32 12.78 10.89
C ARG A 291 -8.67 13.81 11.81
N TYR A 292 -7.38 14.12 11.59
CA TYR A 292 -6.69 15.21 12.26
C TYR A 292 -7.16 16.56 11.73
N PHE A 293 -7.08 16.76 10.42
CA PHE A 293 -7.27 18.06 9.82
C PHE A 293 -8.71 18.58 9.93
N GLU A 294 -9.70 17.71 9.97
CA GLU A 294 -11.12 18.10 10.11
C GLU A 294 -11.60 18.14 11.57
N THR A 295 -10.77 17.65 12.53
CA THR A 295 -11.18 17.57 13.95
C THR A 295 -10.46 18.59 14.82
N ILE A 296 -9.13 18.65 14.72
CA ILE A 296 -8.33 19.47 15.64
C ILE A 296 -8.52 20.97 15.34
N PRO A 297 -8.82 21.80 16.35
CA PRO A 297 -9.08 23.22 16.15
C PRO A 297 -7.96 23.94 15.39
N GLY A 298 -8.30 24.54 14.26
CA GLY A 298 -7.37 25.30 13.41
C GLY A 298 -6.53 24.45 12.44
N ALA A 299 -6.58 23.12 12.53
CA ALA A 299 -5.90 22.23 11.59
C ALA A 299 -6.53 22.30 10.19
N ASP A 300 -7.81 22.61 10.09
CA ASP A 300 -8.53 22.82 8.84
C ASP A 300 -7.87 23.87 7.93
N LYS A 301 -7.27 24.91 8.50
CA LYS A 301 -6.58 25.99 7.80
C LYS A 301 -5.23 25.58 7.21
N LYS A 302 -4.71 24.43 7.65
CA LYS A 302 -3.41 23.87 7.24
C LYS A 302 -3.53 22.99 6.00
N VAL A 303 -4.73 22.70 5.53
CA VAL A 303 -4.98 21.85 4.35
C VAL A 303 -4.95 22.67 3.07
N MET A 304 -4.24 22.15 2.07
CA MET A 304 -4.26 22.67 0.71
C MET A 304 -5.26 21.91 -0.18
N TYR A 305 -5.18 20.57 -0.17
CA TYR A 305 -6.15 19.71 -0.85
C TYR A 305 -6.70 18.69 0.13
N PRO A 306 -8.02 18.64 0.32
CA PRO A 306 -8.62 17.72 1.28
C PRO A 306 -8.66 16.27 0.75
N PHE A 307 -8.77 15.33 1.65
CA PHE A 307 -9.04 13.93 1.33
C PHE A 307 -10.26 13.77 0.42
N GLY A 308 -10.15 12.93 -0.58
CA GLY A 308 -11.22 12.69 -1.56
C GLY A 308 -11.34 13.75 -2.66
N TYR A 309 -10.49 14.78 -2.67
CA TYR A 309 -10.53 15.84 -3.67
C TYR A 309 -10.01 15.39 -5.04
N GLY A 310 -10.62 15.91 -6.09
CA GLY A 310 -10.15 15.75 -7.48
C GLY A 310 -11.17 16.36 -8.44
N LEU A 311 -10.66 17.06 -9.46
CA LEU A 311 -11.45 17.70 -10.52
C LEU A 311 -11.64 16.75 -11.71
N SER A 312 -12.57 17.10 -12.58
CA SER A 312 -12.81 16.48 -13.88
C SER A 312 -12.88 17.53 -14.98
N TYR A 313 -12.91 17.13 -16.25
CA TYR A 313 -13.21 18.02 -17.37
C TYR A 313 -14.70 18.29 -17.54
N THR A 314 -15.53 17.57 -16.76
CA THR A 314 -16.98 17.73 -16.74
C THR A 314 -17.47 18.03 -15.32
N THR A 315 -18.75 18.33 -15.18
CA THR A 315 -19.40 18.61 -13.90
C THR A 315 -20.51 17.59 -13.65
N PHE A 316 -20.77 17.34 -12.37
CA PHE A 316 -21.81 16.42 -11.94
C PHE A 316 -22.75 17.10 -10.96
N LYS A 317 -24.01 16.67 -10.99
CA LYS A 317 -25.02 16.95 -9.98
C LYS A 317 -25.44 15.60 -9.38
N TRP A 318 -25.66 15.59 -8.07
CA TRP A 318 -26.24 14.42 -7.39
C TRP A 318 -27.51 14.83 -6.63
N GLU A 319 -28.47 13.91 -6.62
CA GLU A 319 -29.72 14.08 -5.93
C GLU A 319 -29.99 12.85 -5.07
N LEU A 320 -30.22 13.09 -3.77
CA LEU A 320 -30.55 12.01 -2.83
C LEU A 320 -31.94 11.46 -3.19
N GLU A 321 -32.01 10.16 -3.49
CA GLU A 321 -33.29 9.49 -3.71
C GLU A 321 -33.87 8.97 -2.39
N ARG A 322 -33.04 8.25 -1.60
CA ARG A 322 -33.49 7.57 -0.41
C ARG A 322 -32.35 7.20 0.54
N VAL A 323 -32.66 7.22 1.84
CA VAL A 323 -31.83 6.64 2.91
C VAL A 323 -32.64 5.60 3.65
N ASP A 324 -32.09 4.41 3.82
CA ASP A 324 -32.67 3.31 4.59
C ASP A 324 -31.65 2.81 5.62
N GLU A 325 -32.12 2.58 6.85
CA GLU A 325 -31.34 1.91 7.89
C GLU A 325 -32.01 0.59 8.27
N ALA A 326 -31.22 -0.50 8.29
CA ALA A 326 -31.67 -1.81 8.75
C ALA A 326 -31.42 -1.97 10.28
N GLU A 327 -32.05 -2.98 10.89
CA GLU A 327 -31.93 -3.27 12.33
C GLU A 327 -30.47 -3.56 12.78
N ASP A 328 -29.63 -4.06 11.89
CA ASP A 328 -28.21 -4.33 12.15
C ASP A 328 -27.31 -3.10 11.99
N GLY A 329 -27.89 -1.91 11.76
CA GLY A 329 -27.20 -0.66 11.54
C GLY A 329 -26.67 -0.48 10.10
N THR A 330 -27.03 -1.38 9.18
CA THR A 330 -26.67 -1.21 7.76
C THR A 330 -27.42 -0.01 7.18
N LEU A 331 -26.66 0.99 6.74
CA LEU A 331 -27.14 2.22 6.10
C LEU A 331 -27.02 2.11 4.60
N THR A 332 -28.15 2.20 3.88
CA THR A 332 -28.18 2.19 2.41
C THR A 332 -28.60 3.56 1.91
N VAL A 333 -27.76 4.22 1.14
CA VAL A 333 -27.97 5.55 0.56
C VAL A 333 -28.04 5.42 -0.96
N ARG A 334 -29.15 5.82 -1.56
CA ARG A 334 -29.35 5.82 -3.01
C ARG A 334 -29.33 7.24 -3.55
N VAL A 335 -28.53 7.45 -4.58
CA VAL A 335 -28.24 8.78 -5.13
C VAL A 335 -28.27 8.71 -6.64
N GLU A 336 -29.04 9.58 -7.29
CA GLU A 336 -28.96 9.78 -8.72
C GLU A 336 -27.83 10.77 -9.05
N VAL A 337 -26.88 10.38 -9.91
CA VAL A 337 -25.76 11.20 -10.37
C VAL A 337 -25.96 11.51 -11.84
N THR A 338 -25.96 12.79 -12.20
CA THR A 338 -26.10 13.27 -13.58
C THR A 338 -24.83 13.98 -14.03
N ASN A 339 -24.31 13.65 -15.19
CA ASN A 339 -23.26 14.44 -15.85
C ASN A 339 -23.90 15.71 -16.46
N THR A 340 -23.60 16.85 -15.89
CA THR A 340 -24.16 18.16 -16.29
C THR A 340 -23.22 18.98 -17.19
N GLY A 341 -22.01 18.49 -17.43
CA GLY A 341 -21.02 19.17 -18.26
C GLY A 341 -21.00 18.70 -19.71
N ASN A 342 -19.94 19.06 -20.43
CA ASN A 342 -19.83 18.86 -21.88
C ASN A 342 -18.87 17.71 -22.28
N HIS A 343 -18.23 17.07 -21.31
CA HIS A 343 -17.34 15.94 -21.53
C HIS A 343 -17.89 14.67 -20.84
N GLU A 344 -17.56 13.51 -21.36
CA GLU A 344 -17.78 12.28 -20.64
C GLU A 344 -16.94 12.23 -19.36
N GLY A 345 -17.42 11.56 -18.34
CA GLY A 345 -16.68 11.45 -17.07
C GLY A 345 -17.29 10.48 -16.06
N LYS A 346 -16.54 10.25 -15.00
CA LYS A 346 -16.99 9.48 -13.83
C LYS A 346 -16.93 10.36 -12.59
N GLU A 347 -17.87 10.18 -11.65
CA GLU A 347 -17.84 10.83 -10.34
C GLU A 347 -17.74 9.80 -9.23
N VAL A 348 -17.12 10.18 -8.12
CA VAL A 348 -17.04 9.40 -6.88
C VAL A 348 -17.87 10.08 -5.82
N LEU A 349 -18.92 9.43 -5.36
CA LEU A 349 -19.67 9.84 -4.19
C LEU A 349 -19.08 9.19 -2.94
N GLN A 350 -19.00 9.97 -1.86
CA GLN A 350 -18.37 9.61 -0.59
C GLN A 350 -19.38 9.88 0.52
N LEU A 351 -19.66 8.85 1.33
CA LEU A 351 -20.54 8.92 2.48
C LEU A 351 -19.70 8.98 3.76
N TYR A 352 -19.88 10.04 4.53
CA TYR A 352 -19.23 10.22 5.82
C TYR A 352 -20.25 10.18 6.95
N GLY A 353 -19.80 9.74 8.13
CA GLY A 353 -20.56 9.78 9.37
C GLY A 353 -19.86 10.61 10.43
N SER A 354 -20.65 11.22 11.31
CA SER A 354 -20.21 11.97 12.49
C SER A 354 -20.92 11.43 13.71
N ALA A 355 -20.16 11.07 14.75
CA ALA A 355 -20.72 10.63 16.03
C ALA A 355 -20.93 11.83 16.98
N PRO A 356 -21.83 11.72 17.98
CA PRO A 356 -22.05 12.80 18.94
C PRO A 356 -20.81 13.06 19.78
N LYS A 357 -20.64 14.31 20.21
CA LYS A 357 -19.65 14.66 21.22
C LYS A 357 -20.02 13.98 22.53
N GLY A 358 -19.16 13.13 23.01
CA GLY A 358 -19.37 12.32 24.21
C GLY A 358 -18.18 12.34 25.16
N VAL A 359 -18.06 11.29 25.95
CA VAL A 359 -16.96 11.09 26.90
C VAL A 359 -15.71 10.62 26.18
N LEU A 360 -15.86 9.73 25.19
CA LEU A 360 -14.75 9.25 24.35
C LEU A 360 -14.48 10.25 23.24
N ASP A 361 -13.23 10.57 23.03
CA ASP A 361 -12.79 11.41 21.92
C ASP A 361 -13.01 10.73 20.57
N LYS A 362 -13.41 11.50 19.55
CA LYS A 362 -13.78 11.02 18.22
C LYS A 362 -13.31 11.97 17.12
N PRO A 363 -13.01 11.46 15.92
CA PRO A 363 -12.89 12.30 14.73
C PRO A 363 -14.24 12.96 14.39
N SER A 364 -14.21 14.16 13.82
CA SER A 364 -15.41 14.88 13.40
C SER A 364 -16.16 14.19 12.26
N LYS A 365 -15.43 13.51 11.37
CA LYS A 365 -15.98 12.72 10.25
C LYS A 365 -15.18 11.45 10.03
N ILE A 366 -15.88 10.38 9.64
CA ILE A 366 -15.29 9.10 9.23
C ILE A 366 -15.92 8.67 7.91
N LEU A 367 -15.12 8.21 6.95
CA LEU A 367 -15.60 7.63 5.70
C LEU A 367 -16.27 6.28 5.98
N LEU A 368 -17.54 6.15 5.63
CA LEU A 368 -18.35 4.94 5.83
C LEU A 368 -18.54 4.14 4.54
N SER A 369 -18.63 4.84 3.41
CA SER A 369 -18.84 4.23 2.11
C SER A 369 -18.47 5.16 0.96
N TYR A 370 -18.27 4.58 -0.20
CA TYR A 370 -18.15 5.33 -1.45
C TYR A 370 -18.65 4.50 -2.64
N ALA A 371 -19.02 5.20 -3.72
CA ALA A 371 -19.36 4.57 -4.99
C ALA A 371 -18.89 5.44 -6.15
N LYS A 372 -18.32 4.81 -7.19
CA LYS A 372 -17.93 5.47 -8.43
C LYS A 372 -18.94 5.15 -9.53
N THR A 373 -19.31 6.14 -10.32
CA THR A 373 -20.20 5.93 -11.47
C THR A 373 -19.50 5.16 -12.59
N LYS A 374 -20.26 4.53 -13.47
CA LYS A 374 -19.77 4.22 -14.82
C LYS A 374 -19.38 5.51 -15.55
N LEU A 375 -18.80 5.37 -16.75
CA LEU A 375 -18.55 6.51 -17.62
C LEU A 375 -19.91 7.07 -18.10
N LEU A 376 -20.20 8.32 -17.70
CA LEU A 376 -21.44 9.02 -18.06
C LEU A 376 -21.17 9.99 -19.20
N GLN A 377 -21.98 9.92 -20.26
CA GLN A 377 -21.99 10.89 -21.34
C GLN A 377 -22.66 12.19 -20.87
N PRO A 378 -22.42 13.35 -21.53
CA PRO A 378 -23.15 14.59 -21.25
C PRO A 378 -24.66 14.40 -21.19
N GLY A 379 -25.28 14.76 -20.07
CA GLY A 379 -26.71 14.59 -19.79
C GLY A 379 -27.14 13.19 -19.33
N GLU A 380 -26.24 12.20 -19.32
CA GLU A 380 -26.54 10.86 -18.82
C GLU A 380 -26.56 10.84 -17.27
N ASN A 381 -27.44 10.02 -16.71
CA ASN A 381 -27.51 9.79 -15.27
C ASN A 381 -27.31 8.31 -14.89
N GLN A 382 -27.05 8.08 -13.63
CA GLN A 382 -26.96 6.75 -13.01
C GLN A 382 -27.41 6.83 -11.57
N LEU A 383 -28.22 5.85 -11.16
CA LEU A 383 -28.49 5.59 -9.76
C LEU A 383 -27.34 4.79 -9.16
N VAL A 384 -26.66 5.34 -8.16
CA VAL A 384 -25.62 4.68 -7.38
C VAL A 384 -26.11 4.37 -5.98
N THR A 385 -25.59 3.28 -5.38
CA THR A 385 -25.92 2.87 -4.03
C THR A 385 -24.64 2.81 -3.19
N LEU A 386 -24.64 3.53 -2.07
CA LEU A 386 -23.61 3.46 -1.06
C LEU A 386 -24.13 2.64 0.12
N VAL A 387 -23.32 1.71 0.61
CA VAL A 387 -23.68 0.86 1.75
C VAL A 387 -22.61 1.01 2.82
N GLY A 388 -22.99 1.55 3.98
CA GLY A 388 -22.17 1.67 5.17
C GLY A 388 -22.83 1.00 6.37
N ASN A 389 -22.23 1.12 7.55
CA ASN A 389 -22.84 0.66 8.79
C ASN A 389 -22.66 1.72 9.88
N VAL A 390 -23.72 2.04 10.61
CA VAL A 390 -23.69 3.03 11.70
C VAL A 390 -22.73 2.61 12.81
N ASN A 391 -22.59 1.31 13.08
CA ASN A 391 -21.66 0.79 14.08
C ASN A 391 -20.18 1.05 13.75
N ASP A 392 -19.83 1.41 12.50
CA ASP A 392 -18.47 1.85 12.16
C ASP A 392 -18.09 3.19 12.82
N LEU A 393 -19.08 3.92 13.38
CA LEU A 393 -18.88 5.14 14.16
C LEU A 393 -18.63 4.88 15.66
N ALA A 394 -18.64 3.62 16.10
CA ALA A 394 -18.33 3.26 17.48
C ALA A 394 -16.88 3.60 17.82
N SER A 395 -16.67 4.08 19.05
CA SER A 395 -15.33 4.39 19.57
C SER A 395 -14.83 3.26 20.45
N TYR A 396 -13.54 2.90 20.31
CA TYR A 396 -12.94 1.89 21.18
C TYR A 396 -12.48 2.50 22.50
N ASP A 397 -12.98 1.96 23.60
CA ASP A 397 -12.64 2.37 24.97
C ASP A 397 -11.54 1.46 25.56
N ASP A 398 -10.30 1.82 25.32
CA ASP A 398 -9.13 1.09 25.80
C ASP A 398 -8.81 1.34 27.28
N LEU A 399 -9.25 2.47 27.86
CA LEU A 399 -9.01 2.83 29.24
C LEU A 399 -10.12 2.42 30.20
N GLY A 400 -11.30 2.05 29.70
CA GLY A 400 -12.46 1.67 30.51
C GLY A 400 -13.17 2.87 31.14
N VAL A 401 -13.23 3.97 30.41
CA VAL A 401 -13.97 5.17 30.84
C VAL A 401 -15.48 4.90 30.87
N LEU A 402 -15.98 4.14 29.89
CA LEU A 402 -17.37 3.68 29.80
C LEU A 402 -17.44 2.15 29.90
N HIS A 403 -16.79 1.45 28.96
CA HIS A 403 -16.75 -0.01 28.88
C HIS A 403 -15.38 -0.50 28.42
N LYS A 404 -14.54 -0.97 29.35
CA LYS A 404 -13.18 -1.44 29.06
C LYS A 404 -13.14 -2.45 27.91
N SER A 405 -12.25 -2.22 26.98
CA SER A 405 -11.97 -3.09 25.81
C SER A 405 -13.20 -3.34 24.94
N ALA A 406 -14.00 -2.31 24.70
CA ALA A 406 -15.21 -2.40 23.90
C ALA A 406 -15.33 -1.28 22.87
N TYR A 407 -15.93 -1.58 21.74
CA TYR A 407 -16.48 -0.55 20.85
C TYR A 407 -17.82 -0.07 21.41
N VAL A 408 -17.93 1.24 21.61
CA VAL A 408 -19.07 1.87 22.29
C VAL A 408 -19.75 2.87 21.37
N MET A 409 -21.06 2.75 21.25
CA MET A 409 -21.94 3.77 20.68
C MET A 409 -22.45 4.61 21.84
N GLU A 410 -22.05 5.88 21.91
CA GLU A 410 -22.51 6.79 22.96
C GLU A 410 -23.91 7.35 22.64
N GLN A 411 -24.68 7.62 23.67
CA GLN A 411 -25.99 8.27 23.55
C GLN A 411 -25.90 9.59 22.77
N GLY A 412 -26.78 9.80 21.80
CA GLY A 412 -26.87 11.04 21.03
C GLY A 412 -27.19 10.83 19.56
N GLU A 413 -27.07 11.90 18.79
CA GLU A 413 -27.39 11.94 17.38
C GLU A 413 -26.15 11.71 16.53
N TYR A 414 -26.26 10.82 15.53
CA TYR A 414 -25.25 10.50 14.54
C TYR A 414 -25.70 11.07 13.19
N HIS A 415 -24.87 11.90 12.59
CA HIS A 415 -25.17 12.62 11.37
C HIS A 415 -24.39 12.06 10.19
N PHE A 416 -24.98 12.15 8.99
CA PHE A 416 -24.40 11.59 7.76
C PHE A 416 -24.29 12.65 6.69
N TYR A 417 -23.21 12.60 5.94
CA TYR A 417 -22.86 13.60 4.92
C TYR A 417 -22.51 12.90 3.62
N LEU A 418 -23.03 13.40 2.53
CA LEU A 418 -22.78 12.92 1.17
C LEU A 418 -22.06 14.00 0.36
N GLY A 419 -21.06 13.61 -0.39
CA GLY A 419 -20.35 14.54 -1.28
C GLY A 419 -19.29 13.87 -2.14
N ASN A 420 -18.35 14.65 -2.66
CA ASN A 420 -17.25 14.15 -3.49
C ASN A 420 -15.84 14.46 -2.94
N SER A 421 -15.79 14.92 -1.70
CA SER A 421 -14.58 15.01 -0.86
C SER A 421 -15.01 15.20 0.58
N VAL A 422 -14.11 15.06 1.55
CA VAL A 422 -14.44 15.23 2.98
C VAL A 422 -14.99 16.63 3.30
N ARG A 423 -14.65 17.66 2.52
CA ARG A 423 -15.10 19.05 2.69
C ARG A 423 -16.28 19.45 1.81
N ASN A 424 -16.37 18.91 0.60
CA ASN A 424 -17.48 19.19 -0.29
C ASN A 424 -18.59 18.16 -0.06
N THR A 425 -19.29 18.31 1.06
CA THR A 425 -20.37 17.43 1.51
C THR A 425 -21.60 18.20 1.93
N GLU A 426 -22.77 17.58 1.75
CA GLU A 426 -24.06 18.05 2.26
C GLU A 426 -24.58 17.06 3.29
N GLU A 427 -25.22 17.55 4.36
CA GLU A 427 -25.86 16.70 5.36
C GLU A 427 -27.10 16.05 4.76
N LEU A 428 -27.28 14.74 4.99
CA LEU A 428 -28.37 13.97 4.39
C LEU A 428 -29.76 14.26 4.97
N GLY A 429 -29.85 14.98 6.10
CA GLY A 429 -31.11 15.17 6.83
C GLY A 429 -31.64 13.89 7.48
N PHE A 430 -30.94 12.77 7.36
CA PHE A 430 -31.19 11.53 8.09
C PHE A 430 -30.31 11.49 9.33
N ILE A 431 -30.89 11.13 10.48
CA ILE A 431 -30.20 11.07 11.78
C ILE A 431 -30.46 9.72 12.39
N HIS A 432 -29.39 9.01 12.78
CA HIS A 432 -29.50 7.87 13.68
C HIS A 432 -29.40 8.36 15.13
N THR A 433 -30.26 7.88 16.01
CA THR A 433 -30.28 8.27 17.44
C THR A 433 -30.06 7.06 18.33
N GLU A 434 -29.03 7.12 19.16
CA GLU A 434 -28.85 6.19 20.27
C GLU A 434 -29.50 6.78 21.53
N GLU A 435 -30.58 6.15 22.00
CA GLU A 435 -31.33 6.58 23.20
C GLU A 435 -30.51 6.41 24.48
N SER A 436 -29.51 5.52 24.47
CA SER A 436 -28.61 5.27 25.59
C SER A 436 -27.26 4.75 25.06
N THR A 437 -26.19 4.99 25.82
CA THR A 437 -24.87 4.41 25.50
C THR A 437 -24.97 2.88 25.53
N ARG A 438 -24.47 2.23 24.45
CA ARG A 438 -24.43 0.76 24.34
C ARG A 438 -23.07 0.25 23.89
N VAL A 439 -22.77 -0.97 24.26
CA VAL A 439 -21.63 -1.72 23.72
C VAL A 439 -22.03 -2.27 22.34
N ALA A 440 -21.30 -1.86 21.29
CA ALA A 440 -21.48 -2.41 19.95
C ALA A 440 -20.76 -3.74 19.81
N GLU A 441 -19.54 -3.84 20.36
CA GLU A 441 -18.74 -5.07 20.35
C GLU A 441 -17.88 -5.12 21.62
N GLN A 442 -17.95 -6.21 22.39
CA GLN A 442 -17.10 -6.45 23.56
C GLN A 442 -15.92 -7.31 23.14
N LEU A 443 -14.71 -6.83 23.39
CA LEU A 443 -13.46 -7.49 23.07
C LEU A 443 -12.63 -7.72 24.34
N THR A 444 -11.37 -8.13 24.17
CA THR A 444 -10.40 -8.28 25.25
C THR A 444 -9.24 -7.30 25.08
N GLU A 445 -8.58 -6.93 26.17
CA GLU A 445 -7.40 -6.08 26.09
C GLU A 445 -6.27 -6.78 25.34
N CYS A 446 -5.78 -6.11 24.30
CA CYS A 446 -4.64 -6.54 23.49
C CYS A 446 -3.76 -5.35 23.14
N LEU A 447 -2.45 -5.55 23.02
CA LEU A 447 -1.51 -4.50 22.61
C LEU A 447 -1.55 -3.22 23.48
N ALA A 448 -1.90 -3.33 24.75
CA ALA A 448 -1.86 -2.16 25.62
C ALA A 448 -0.42 -1.61 25.71
N PRO A 449 -0.22 -0.28 25.53
CA PRO A 449 1.11 0.28 25.46
C PRO A 449 1.83 0.18 26.81
N THR A 450 3.14 -0.04 26.75
CA THR A 450 4.01 -0.06 27.92
C THR A 450 4.70 1.28 28.13
N SER A 451 5.12 1.93 27.05
CA SER A 451 6.01 3.09 27.07
C SER A 451 5.50 4.30 26.29
N LEU A 452 4.30 4.26 25.71
CA LEU A 452 3.67 5.46 25.12
C LEU A 452 3.17 6.39 26.24
N PRO A 453 3.76 7.60 26.40
CA PRO A 453 3.47 8.42 27.59
C PRO A 453 2.14 9.18 27.51
N LYS A 454 1.70 9.51 26.28
CA LYS A 454 0.53 10.38 26.05
C LYS A 454 -0.05 10.17 24.66
N ARG A 455 -1.30 10.61 24.48
CA ARG A 455 -1.98 10.67 23.18
C ARG A 455 -2.79 11.94 23.01
N MET A 456 -3.02 12.32 21.75
CA MET A 456 -3.79 13.51 21.38
C MET A 456 -5.28 13.33 21.66
N ARG A 457 -5.92 14.42 22.08
CA ARG A 457 -7.37 14.56 22.27
C ARG A 457 -7.99 15.39 21.14
N ALA A 458 -9.33 15.33 21.03
CA ALA A 458 -10.08 16.05 19.99
C ALA A 458 -9.93 17.59 20.03
N ASP A 459 -9.54 18.15 21.16
CA ASP A 459 -9.26 19.58 21.33
C ASP A 459 -7.81 19.98 21.01
N GLY A 460 -6.97 19.02 20.62
CA GLY A 460 -5.54 19.20 20.36
C GLY A 460 -4.65 19.16 21.62
N SER A 461 -5.21 18.99 22.80
CA SER A 461 -4.45 18.71 24.02
C SER A 461 -3.97 17.25 24.06
N PHE A 462 -3.19 16.90 25.06
CA PHE A 462 -2.74 15.53 25.27
C PHE A 462 -3.24 15.00 26.63
N GLU A 463 -3.68 13.74 26.65
CA GLU A 463 -3.89 12.99 27.88
C GLU A 463 -2.72 12.06 28.15
N GLU A 464 -2.37 11.88 29.42
CA GLU A 464 -1.36 10.92 29.84
C GLU A 464 -1.94 9.50 29.83
N LEU A 465 -1.13 8.53 29.38
CA LEU A 465 -1.50 7.13 29.36
C LEU A 465 -0.90 6.40 30.58
N PRO A 466 -1.55 5.33 31.07
CA PRO A 466 -1.00 4.51 32.16
C PRO A 466 0.35 3.91 31.77
N VAL A 467 1.35 4.08 32.62
CA VAL A 467 2.66 3.44 32.46
C VAL A 467 2.56 1.98 32.92
N ARG A 468 3.06 1.06 32.10
CA ARG A 468 3.16 -0.37 32.39
C ARG A 468 4.62 -0.82 32.41
N PRO A 469 4.96 -1.96 33.05
CA PRO A 469 6.30 -2.52 32.93
C PRO A 469 6.66 -2.77 31.46
N SER A 470 7.82 -2.27 31.03
CA SER A 470 8.35 -2.54 29.69
C SER A 470 8.80 -3.99 29.58
N HIS A 471 8.72 -4.54 28.39
CA HIS A 471 9.24 -5.85 28.03
C HIS A 471 10.49 -5.68 27.16
N ASP A 472 11.53 -6.45 27.45
CA ASP A 472 12.69 -6.55 26.56
C ASP A 472 12.43 -7.62 25.51
N PRO A 473 12.26 -7.27 24.21
CA PRO A 473 11.95 -8.22 23.14
C PRO A 473 13.04 -9.28 22.96
N ASP A 474 14.25 -9.02 23.44
CA ASP A 474 15.37 -9.94 23.35
C ASP A 474 15.59 -10.78 24.63
N SER A 475 14.74 -10.60 25.65
CA SER A 475 14.72 -11.45 26.84
C SER A 475 14.05 -12.80 26.57
N GLU A 476 14.30 -13.77 27.45
CA GLU A 476 13.57 -15.05 27.50
C GLU A 476 13.62 -15.90 26.22
N GLY A 477 14.80 -16.16 25.69
CA GLY A 477 14.98 -17.02 24.51
C GLY A 477 16.15 -17.99 24.66
N LEU A 478 16.35 -18.81 23.64
CA LEU A 478 17.52 -19.68 23.49
C LEU A 478 18.70 -18.97 22.83
N LEU A 479 18.43 -17.85 22.14
CA LEU A 479 19.40 -17.08 21.38
C LEU A 479 19.59 -15.69 22.02
N THR A 480 20.82 -15.27 22.09
CA THR A 480 21.16 -13.89 22.45
C THR A 480 20.81 -12.93 21.30
N LYS A 481 20.65 -11.62 21.60
CA LYS A 481 20.43 -10.59 20.58
C LYS A 481 21.46 -10.68 19.44
N LYS A 482 22.75 -10.82 19.78
CA LYS A 482 23.83 -10.95 18.79
C LYS A 482 23.68 -12.17 17.87
N GLU A 483 23.22 -13.30 18.39
CA GLU A 483 22.97 -14.50 17.56
C GLU A 483 21.78 -14.29 16.64
N LYS A 484 20.74 -13.60 17.09
CA LYS A 484 19.59 -13.22 16.24
C LYS A 484 20.01 -12.27 15.10
N GLU A 485 20.85 -11.29 15.35
CA GLU A 485 21.35 -10.35 14.34
C GLU A 485 22.21 -11.02 13.26
N THR A 486 22.77 -12.20 13.51
CA THR A 486 23.59 -12.93 12.54
C THR A 486 22.82 -13.71 11.50
N ILE A 487 21.48 -13.70 11.55
CA ILE A 487 20.66 -14.49 10.61
C ILE A 487 20.46 -13.82 9.24
N ASP A 488 20.84 -12.55 9.07
CA ASP A 488 20.75 -11.87 7.79
C ASP A 488 21.54 -12.63 6.70
N GLY A 489 20.85 -13.01 5.64
CA GLY A 489 21.44 -13.73 4.51
C GLY A 489 21.73 -15.20 4.76
N VAL A 490 21.36 -15.77 5.91
CA VAL A 490 21.50 -17.21 6.15
C VAL A 490 20.69 -18.02 5.13
N ALA A 491 21.32 -19.03 4.56
CA ALA A 491 20.68 -19.91 3.59
C ALA A 491 19.65 -20.84 4.27
N PRO A 492 18.58 -21.23 3.56
CA PRO A 492 17.61 -22.19 4.04
C PRO A 492 18.23 -23.56 4.32
N ASP A 493 17.65 -24.26 5.30
CA ASP A 493 17.99 -25.64 5.56
C ASP A 493 17.47 -26.55 4.45
N VAL A 494 18.38 -27.24 3.77
CA VAL A 494 18.06 -28.09 2.62
C VAL A 494 18.14 -29.59 2.92
N ARG A 495 18.27 -30.00 4.20
CA ARG A 495 18.43 -31.41 4.58
C ARG A 495 17.38 -32.30 3.94
N PHE A 496 16.12 -31.90 3.93
CA PHE A 496 15.00 -32.66 3.39
C PHE A 496 14.66 -32.37 1.93
N SER A 497 15.14 -31.25 1.39
CA SER A 497 14.77 -30.82 0.05
C SER A 497 15.44 -31.56 -1.09
N LYS A 498 16.49 -32.34 -0.80
CA LYS A 498 17.27 -33.04 -1.83
C LYS A 498 16.91 -34.51 -1.98
N GLY A 499 15.94 -35.03 -1.23
CA GLY A 499 15.56 -36.47 -1.24
C GLY A 499 16.66 -37.38 -0.72
N GLU A 500 17.64 -36.87 -0.01
CA GLU A 500 18.80 -37.65 0.50
C GLU A 500 18.55 -38.31 1.86
N HIS A 501 17.28 -38.49 2.29
CA HIS A 501 16.99 -38.95 3.63
C HIS A 501 16.74 -40.46 3.73
N LEU A 502 17.51 -40.98 4.48
CA LEU A 502 17.68 -42.02 5.49
C LEU A 502 16.40 -42.82 5.90
N TRP A 503 15.42 -42.95 5.01
CA TRP A 503 14.32 -43.86 5.22
C TRP A 503 14.75 -45.27 4.89
N ASN A 504 15.15 -45.99 5.96
CA ASN A 504 15.40 -47.41 5.90
C ASN A 504 14.14 -48.24 6.17
N ASN A 505 12.95 -47.68 6.16
CA ASN A 505 11.71 -48.39 6.35
C ASN A 505 11.00 -48.59 5.02
N ASN A 506 10.70 -49.83 4.67
CA ASN A 506 9.87 -50.26 3.56
C ASN A 506 8.38 -49.91 3.73
N GLU A 507 8.02 -49.02 4.67
CA GLU A 507 6.65 -48.59 4.90
C GLU A 507 6.30 -47.47 3.92
N ARG A 508 5.19 -47.64 3.22
CA ARG A 508 4.66 -46.70 2.25
C ARG A 508 4.14 -45.44 2.99
N ARG A 509 4.82 -44.30 2.83
CA ARG A 509 4.39 -43.00 3.42
C ARG A 509 3.15 -42.45 2.74
N LEU A 510 2.29 -41.80 3.52
CA LEU A 510 1.17 -41.01 3.00
C LEU A 510 1.70 -39.82 2.14
N GLN A 511 1.07 -39.63 0.99
CA GLN A 511 1.44 -38.59 0.05
C GLN A 511 0.48 -37.41 0.15
N PHE A 512 0.97 -36.19 0.01
CA PHE A 512 0.14 -34.96 0.11
C PHE A 512 -0.94 -34.89 -0.98
N GLU A 513 -0.72 -35.55 -2.13
CA GLU A 513 -1.76 -35.71 -3.15
C GLU A 513 -2.99 -36.49 -2.62
N GLN A 514 -2.81 -37.44 -1.72
CA GLN A 514 -3.92 -38.19 -1.13
C GLN A 514 -4.81 -37.30 -0.24
N VAL A 515 -4.21 -36.29 0.41
CA VAL A 515 -4.98 -35.25 1.14
C VAL A 515 -5.79 -34.43 0.16
N ALA A 516 -5.18 -34.01 -0.95
CA ALA A 516 -5.85 -33.23 -1.99
C ALA A 516 -7.01 -34.01 -2.67
N GLU A 517 -6.91 -35.33 -2.75
CA GLU A 517 -7.94 -36.23 -3.29
C GLU A 517 -9.00 -36.60 -2.25
N GLY A 518 -8.79 -36.27 -0.97
CA GLY A 518 -9.69 -36.58 0.14
C GLY A 518 -9.66 -38.02 0.60
N SER A 519 -8.65 -38.80 0.20
CA SER A 519 -8.47 -40.21 0.64
C SER A 519 -7.72 -40.34 1.97
N VAL A 520 -7.06 -39.28 2.40
CA VAL A 520 -6.35 -39.12 3.68
C VAL A 520 -6.72 -37.75 4.25
N THR A 521 -6.94 -37.65 5.54
CA THR A 521 -7.16 -36.38 6.22
C THR A 521 -5.85 -35.65 6.42
N LEU A 522 -5.90 -34.32 6.56
CA LEU A 522 -4.72 -33.52 6.86
C LEU A 522 -4.11 -33.89 8.21
N ASP A 523 -4.94 -34.25 9.20
CA ASP A 523 -4.49 -34.72 10.52
C ASP A 523 -3.70 -36.04 10.44
N GLU A 524 -4.21 -37.03 9.70
CA GLU A 524 -3.48 -38.29 9.47
C GLU A 524 -2.17 -38.04 8.72
N PHE A 525 -2.18 -37.14 7.74
CA PHE A 525 -0.96 -36.83 6.98
C PHE A 525 0.10 -36.18 7.87
N VAL A 526 -0.26 -35.18 8.68
CA VAL A 526 0.67 -34.44 9.56
C VAL A 526 1.19 -35.36 10.68
N ALA A 527 0.36 -36.25 11.22
CA ALA A 527 0.75 -37.16 12.30
C ALA A 527 1.91 -38.12 11.95
N GLN A 528 2.13 -38.38 10.65
CA GLN A 528 3.27 -39.23 10.22
C GLN A 528 4.62 -38.50 10.21
N LEU A 529 4.60 -37.13 10.23
CA LEU A 529 5.82 -36.34 10.09
C LEU A 529 6.65 -36.39 11.37
N SER A 530 7.97 -36.47 11.21
CA SER A 530 8.90 -36.39 12.35
C SER A 530 9.02 -34.94 12.85
N ASP A 531 9.60 -34.74 14.03
CA ASP A 531 9.84 -33.42 14.59
C ASP A 531 10.76 -32.60 13.69
N GLU A 532 11.75 -33.23 13.07
CA GLU A 532 12.68 -32.60 12.13
C GLU A 532 11.97 -32.18 10.84
N GLU A 533 11.04 -32.98 10.32
CA GLU A 533 10.24 -32.65 9.13
C GLU A 533 9.25 -31.54 9.40
N LEU A 534 8.61 -31.54 10.58
CA LEU A 534 7.78 -30.42 11.01
C LEU A 534 8.61 -29.15 11.10
N ALA A 535 9.76 -29.16 11.75
CA ALA A 535 10.66 -28.03 11.88
C ALA A 535 11.16 -27.51 10.52
N HIS A 536 11.45 -28.41 9.57
CA HIS A 536 11.80 -28.05 8.20
C HIS A 536 10.69 -27.31 7.47
N LEU A 537 9.45 -27.77 7.56
CA LEU A 537 8.31 -27.15 6.89
C LEU A 537 7.98 -25.74 7.40
N LEU A 538 8.39 -25.41 8.64
CA LEU A 538 8.18 -24.08 9.23
C LEU A 538 9.25 -23.06 8.84
N GLY A 539 10.16 -23.39 7.94
CA GLY A 539 11.19 -22.49 7.41
C GLY A 539 11.13 -22.32 5.91
N GLY A 540 11.64 -21.17 5.44
CA GLY A 540 11.78 -20.87 4.01
C GLY A 540 12.67 -21.88 3.29
N GLN A 541 12.47 -22.02 1.97
CA GLN A 541 13.17 -22.97 1.10
C GLN A 541 13.87 -22.26 -0.05
N PRO A 542 14.93 -22.86 -0.63
CA PRO A 542 15.69 -22.24 -1.72
C PRO A 542 14.83 -21.88 -2.92
N ASN A 543 15.25 -20.83 -3.64
CA ASN A 543 14.67 -20.51 -4.93
C ASN A 543 15.02 -21.59 -5.96
N THR A 544 14.02 -22.15 -6.60
CA THR A 544 14.18 -23.19 -7.64
C THR A 544 13.62 -22.75 -9.00
N GLY A 545 13.28 -21.47 -9.14
CA GLY A 545 12.66 -20.91 -10.36
C GLY A 545 13.16 -19.51 -10.69
N VAL A 546 12.30 -18.71 -11.30
CA VAL A 546 12.58 -17.32 -11.71
C VAL A 546 12.15 -16.27 -10.69
N ALA A 547 11.52 -16.68 -9.58
CA ALA A 547 11.12 -15.77 -8.50
C ALA A 547 12.33 -14.97 -7.97
N ASN A 548 12.09 -13.76 -7.51
CA ASN A 548 13.18 -12.97 -6.93
C ASN A 548 13.55 -13.39 -5.50
N THR A 549 12.76 -14.26 -4.86
CA THR A 549 12.94 -14.64 -3.46
C THR A 549 12.72 -16.16 -3.24
N PHE A 550 12.44 -16.57 -2.03
CA PHE A 550 12.48 -17.96 -1.55
C PHE A 550 11.11 -18.61 -1.62
N GLY A 551 11.06 -19.94 -1.44
CA GLY A 551 9.84 -20.74 -1.33
C GLY A 551 9.60 -21.26 0.07
N PHE A 552 8.62 -22.16 0.21
CA PHE A 552 8.34 -22.95 1.41
C PHE A 552 7.66 -24.27 1.07
N GLY A 553 7.51 -25.17 2.03
CA GLY A 553 7.11 -26.55 1.79
C GLY A 553 8.33 -27.41 1.50
N ASN A 554 8.43 -27.94 0.28
CA ASN A 554 9.59 -28.70 -0.22
C ASN A 554 9.97 -29.93 0.60
N LEU A 555 9.00 -30.84 0.76
CA LEU A 555 9.22 -32.17 1.35
C LEU A 555 8.86 -33.24 0.29
N PRO A 556 9.75 -33.49 -0.70
CA PRO A 556 9.47 -34.35 -1.86
C PRO A 556 9.06 -35.79 -1.51
N GLU A 557 9.63 -36.37 -0.47
CA GLU A 557 9.31 -37.75 -0.02
C GLU A 557 7.86 -37.92 0.40
N CYS A 558 7.22 -36.86 0.89
CA CYS A 558 5.80 -36.80 1.19
C CYS A 558 4.96 -36.16 0.10
N GLY A 559 5.54 -35.86 -1.07
CA GLY A 559 4.85 -35.26 -2.21
C GLY A 559 4.54 -33.78 -2.07
N ILE A 560 5.16 -33.06 -1.12
CA ILE A 560 5.01 -31.60 -0.96
C ILE A 560 6.03 -30.91 -1.86
N PRO A 561 5.60 -30.18 -2.90
CA PRO A 561 6.51 -29.42 -3.76
C PRO A 561 7.05 -28.15 -3.07
N ASN A 562 8.07 -27.53 -3.67
CA ASN A 562 8.54 -26.20 -3.29
C ASN A 562 7.63 -25.14 -3.90
N PHE A 563 6.91 -24.39 -3.06
CA PHE A 563 6.00 -23.32 -3.46
C PHE A 563 6.74 -22.00 -3.43
N MET A 564 7.08 -21.47 -4.61
CA MET A 564 7.82 -20.23 -4.72
C MET A 564 6.99 -19.03 -4.34
N THR A 565 7.61 -18.07 -3.65
CA THR A 565 7.06 -16.74 -3.39
C THR A 565 7.76 -15.70 -4.25
N ALA A 566 7.10 -14.59 -4.57
CA ALA A 566 7.72 -13.45 -5.24
C ALA A 566 7.17 -12.14 -4.71
N ASP A 567 8.05 -11.15 -4.62
CA ASP A 567 7.66 -9.77 -4.35
C ASP A 567 6.84 -9.16 -5.47
N GLY A 568 6.25 -8.01 -5.17
CA GLY A 568 5.74 -7.13 -6.18
C GLY A 568 4.45 -6.42 -5.84
N PRO A 569 4.44 -5.47 -4.89
CA PRO A 569 3.28 -4.61 -4.67
C PRO A 569 2.94 -3.72 -5.87
N ALA A 570 3.89 -3.48 -6.78
CA ALA A 570 3.66 -2.77 -8.04
C ALA A 570 3.78 -3.66 -9.30
N GLY A 571 3.77 -4.99 -9.15
CA GLY A 571 3.88 -5.99 -10.23
C GLY A 571 4.79 -7.14 -9.84
N LEU A 572 4.69 -8.25 -10.55
CA LEU A 572 5.52 -9.43 -10.27
C LEU A 572 7.01 -9.10 -10.43
N ARG A 573 7.76 -9.26 -9.33
CA ARG A 573 9.21 -9.02 -9.35
C ARG A 573 9.97 -10.28 -9.74
N ILE A 574 10.69 -10.17 -10.84
CA ILE A 574 11.64 -11.19 -11.31
C ILE A 574 12.99 -10.50 -11.51
N LEU A 575 14.06 -11.14 -11.06
CA LEU A 575 15.40 -10.56 -11.18
C LEU A 575 15.81 -10.41 -12.66
N PRO A 576 16.48 -9.30 -13.05
CA PRO A 576 16.85 -9.04 -14.45
C PRO A 576 17.65 -10.16 -15.11
N GLU A 577 18.52 -10.84 -14.36
CA GLU A 577 19.32 -11.96 -14.83
C GLU A 577 18.51 -13.18 -15.27
N CYS A 578 17.28 -13.29 -14.84
CA CYS A 578 16.35 -14.36 -15.29
C CYS A 578 15.81 -14.09 -16.70
N GLY A 579 15.99 -12.90 -17.25
CA GLY A 579 15.57 -12.53 -18.60
C GLY A 579 14.05 -12.48 -18.80
N VAL A 580 13.27 -12.35 -17.73
CA VAL A 580 11.81 -12.22 -17.79
C VAL A 580 11.41 -10.81 -17.37
N CYS A 581 10.75 -10.11 -18.29
CA CYS A 581 10.12 -8.82 -18.00
C CYS A 581 8.63 -9.03 -17.70
N THR A 582 8.11 -8.34 -16.71
CA THR A 582 6.71 -8.41 -16.28
C THR A 582 6.02 -7.05 -16.41
N THR A 583 4.74 -6.97 -16.09
CA THR A 583 4.01 -5.70 -16.11
C THR A 583 4.25 -4.92 -14.83
N ALA A 584 4.80 -3.70 -14.91
CA ALA A 584 4.70 -2.76 -13.80
C ALA A 584 3.32 -2.10 -13.82
N TRP A 585 2.56 -2.37 -12.78
CA TRP A 585 1.25 -1.77 -12.53
C TRP A 585 1.42 -0.39 -11.87
N PRO A 586 0.39 0.47 -11.88
CA PRO A 586 0.40 1.68 -11.09
C PRO A 586 0.65 1.40 -9.60
N CYS A 587 1.34 2.31 -8.92
CA CYS A 587 1.60 2.18 -7.48
C CYS A 587 0.29 2.15 -6.67
N ALA A 588 0.35 1.60 -5.45
CA ALA A 588 -0.85 1.40 -4.64
C ALA A 588 -1.56 2.72 -4.27
N THR A 589 -0.81 3.80 -4.02
CA THR A 589 -1.38 5.14 -3.82
C THR A 589 -2.22 5.58 -5.02
N LEU A 590 -1.74 5.36 -6.25
CA LEU A 590 -2.51 5.66 -7.45
C LEU A 590 -3.73 4.76 -7.57
N LEU A 591 -3.59 3.46 -7.31
CA LEU A 591 -4.72 2.52 -7.32
C LEU A 591 -5.79 2.91 -6.30
N ALA A 592 -5.40 3.41 -5.12
CA ALA A 592 -6.34 3.95 -4.13
C ALA A 592 -7.09 5.17 -4.68
N CYS A 593 -6.38 6.07 -5.38
CA CYS A 593 -6.96 7.26 -6.01
C CYS A 593 -7.97 6.94 -7.12
N THR A 594 -8.05 5.70 -7.60
CA THR A 594 -9.13 5.29 -8.51
C THR A 594 -10.50 5.31 -7.85
N TRP A 595 -10.58 5.07 -6.54
CA TRP A 595 -11.82 4.83 -5.81
C TRP A 595 -12.73 3.81 -6.51
N ASN A 596 -12.11 2.87 -7.21
CA ASN A 596 -12.78 1.84 -8.01
C ASN A 596 -12.22 0.45 -7.69
N PRO A 597 -12.87 -0.31 -6.80
CA PRO A 597 -12.45 -1.67 -6.47
C PRO A 597 -12.47 -2.64 -7.66
N GLU A 598 -13.28 -2.39 -8.68
CA GLU A 598 -13.39 -3.28 -9.85
C GLU A 598 -12.09 -3.29 -10.66
N ILE A 599 -11.52 -2.11 -10.96
CA ILE A 599 -10.26 -2.04 -11.72
C ILE A 599 -9.09 -2.60 -10.91
N VAL A 600 -9.10 -2.44 -9.58
CA VAL A 600 -8.09 -3.02 -8.70
C VAL A 600 -8.19 -4.55 -8.67
N TYR A 601 -9.41 -5.09 -8.67
CA TYR A 601 -9.64 -6.53 -8.83
C TYR A 601 -9.08 -7.04 -10.17
N GLU A 602 -9.33 -6.34 -11.27
CA GLU A 602 -8.82 -6.72 -12.60
C GLU A 602 -7.29 -6.70 -12.64
N VAL A 603 -6.65 -5.68 -12.06
CA VAL A 603 -5.18 -5.60 -11.90
C VAL A 603 -4.66 -6.79 -11.10
N GLY A 604 -5.30 -7.12 -9.97
CA GLY A 604 -4.92 -8.27 -9.16
C GLY A 604 -5.03 -9.60 -9.92
N ALA A 605 -6.13 -9.79 -10.65
CA ALA A 605 -6.34 -11.00 -11.45
C ALA A 605 -5.36 -11.11 -12.63
N ALA A 606 -5.07 -10.00 -13.30
CA ALA A 606 -4.11 -9.97 -14.41
C ALA A 606 -2.67 -10.22 -13.92
N GLY A 607 -2.26 -9.55 -12.84
CA GLY A 607 -0.95 -9.77 -12.23
C GLY A 607 -0.78 -11.22 -11.74
N ALA A 608 -1.80 -11.79 -11.12
CA ALA A 608 -1.77 -13.19 -10.67
C ALA A 608 -1.65 -14.20 -11.82
N LYS A 609 -2.15 -13.88 -13.03
CA LYS A 609 -1.88 -14.70 -14.21
C LYS A 609 -0.39 -14.68 -14.59
N GLU A 610 0.29 -13.56 -14.45
CA GLU A 610 1.74 -13.49 -14.65
C GLU A 610 2.49 -14.33 -13.59
N VAL A 611 2.06 -14.25 -12.33
CA VAL A 611 2.60 -15.07 -11.23
C VAL A 611 2.44 -16.56 -11.55
N ARG A 612 1.23 -16.96 -11.94
CA ARG A 612 0.92 -18.34 -12.29
C ARG A 612 1.71 -18.84 -13.50
N GLU A 613 1.82 -18.04 -14.56
CA GLU A 613 2.58 -18.38 -15.77
C GLU A 613 4.06 -18.60 -15.48
N ASN A 614 4.61 -17.91 -14.48
CA ASN A 614 6.01 -18.01 -14.09
C ASN A 614 6.26 -19.05 -12.97
N ASN A 615 5.32 -19.96 -12.73
CA ASN A 615 5.42 -21.06 -11.75
C ASN A 615 5.61 -20.60 -10.30
N ILE A 616 5.10 -19.44 -9.96
CA ILE A 616 5.09 -18.88 -8.62
C ILE A 616 3.72 -19.15 -7.99
N ALA A 617 3.69 -19.45 -6.71
CA ALA A 617 2.50 -19.91 -6.00
C ALA A 617 1.92 -18.83 -5.06
N VAL A 618 2.78 -17.96 -4.53
CA VAL A 618 2.44 -16.93 -3.56
C VAL A 618 2.97 -15.58 -4.03
N TRP A 619 2.10 -14.61 -4.11
CA TRP A 619 2.46 -13.23 -4.44
C TRP A 619 2.42 -12.37 -3.19
N LEU A 620 3.55 -11.71 -2.86
CA LEU A 620 3.74 -10.95 -1.63
C LEU A 620 3.14 -9.53 -1.74
N THR A 621 1.84 -9.49 -1.95
CA THR A 621 1.01 -8.29 -2.13
C THR A 621 -0.44 -8.58 -1.72
N PRO A 622 -1.26 -7.57 -1.32
CA PRO A 622 -0.98 -6.14 -1.21
C PRO A 622 -0.29 -5.71 0.09
N ALA A 623 0.44 -4.59 0.04
CA ALA A 623 0.95 -3.90 1.21
C ALA A 623 -0.05 -2.83 1.65
N ILE A 624 -0.44 -2.79 2.96
CA ILE A 624 -1.64 -2.05 3.39
C ILE A 624 -1.46 -1.20 4.65
N ASN A 625 -0.24 -0.87 5.02
CA ASN A 625 -0.02 0.01 6.17
C ASN A 625 -0.59 1.40 5.89
N ILE A 626 -1.05 2.09 6.92
CA ILE A 626 -1.67 3.41 6.80
C ILE A 626 -0.60 4.48 6.48
N HIS A 627 -0.93 5.45 5.62
CA HIS A 627 -0.15 6.66 5.41
C HIS A 627 -0.25 7.57 6.64
N ARG A 628 0.53 7.28 7.69
CA ARG A 628 0.57 8.10 8.90
C ARG A 628 1.30 9.42 8.67
N THR A 629 2.31 9.40 7.83
CA THR A 629 3.20 10.53 7.53
C THR A 629 3.57 10.53 6.04
N PRO A 630 3.79 11.70 5.43
CA PRO A 630 4.37 11.75 4.07
C PRO A 630 5.77 11.16 3.96
N MET A 631 6.48 10.99 5.08
CA MET A 631 7.91 10.67 5.11
C MET A 631 8.24 9.18 5.00
N CYS A 632 7.30 8.27 5.23
CA CYS A 632 7.57 6.84 5.09
C CYS A 632 7.95 6.48 3.64
N GLY A 633 9.11 5.88 3.46
CA GLY A 633 9.68 5.56 2.14
C GLY A 633 8.84 4.60 1.31
N ARG A 634 8.00 3.79 1.96
CA ARG A 634 7.13 2.79 1.32
C ARG A 634 5.69 3.26 1.08
N ASN A 635 5.35 4.53 1.31
CA ASN A 635 3.99 5.01 1.04
C ASN A 635 3.52 4.74 -0.41
N PHE A 636 4.41 4.73 -1.39
CA PHE A 636 4.05 4.43 -2.79
C PHE A 636 3.36 3.07 -2.95
N GLU A 637 3.70 2.07 -2.14
CA GLU A 637 3.12 0.72 -2.18
C GLU A 637 1.99 0.50 -1.16
N TYR A 638 1.74 1.49 -0.30
CA TYR A 638 0.59 1.56 0.58
C TYR A 638 -0.53 2.38 -0.08
N TYR A 639 -1.76 2.26 0.39
CA TYR A 639 -2.91 2.77 -0.35
C TYR A 639 -3.33 4.17 0.09
N SER A 640 -3.49 4.43 1.39
CA SER A 640 -4.15 5.64 1.88
C SER A 640 -3.94 5.90 3.37
N GLU A 641 -4.28 7.12 3.81
CA GLU A 641 -4.44 7.49 5.22
C GLU A 641 -5.75 6.94 5.84
N ASP A 642 -6.71 6.48 5.02
CA ASP A 642 -8.02 6.03 5.49
C ASP A 642 -8.17 4.51 5.50
N PRO A 643 -8.49 3.89 6.68
CA PRO A 643 -8.60 2.45 6.81
C PRO A 643 -9.70 1.82 5.94
N TYR A 644 -10.82 2.51 5.73
CA TYR A 644 -11.92 1.99 4.93
C TYR A 644 -11.56 1.93 3.45
N LEU A 645 -10.98 3.03 2.92
CA LEU A 645 -10.52 3.08 1.52
C LEU A 645 -9.46 2.00 1.26
N VAL A 646 -8.45 1.88 2.15
CA VAL A 646 -7.43 0.82 2.04
C VAL A 646 -8.08 -0.56 2.00
N ALA A 647 -8.99 -0.86 2.94
CA ALA A 647 -9.61 -2.18 3.04
C ALA A 647 -10.43 -2.54 1.79
N LYS A 648 -11.16 -1.60 1.22
CA LYS A 648 -11.97 -1.84 0.00
C LYS A 648 -11.11 -2.04 -1.24
N GLN A 649 -10.08 -1.22 -1.44
CA GLN A 649 -9.18 -1.31 -2.58
C GLN A 649 -8.27 -2.55 -2.49
N ALA A 650 -7.57 -2.72 -1.39
CA ALA A 650 -6.69 -3.87 -1.20
C ALA A 650 -7.45 -5.19 -1.06
N GLY A 651 -8.66 -5.18 -0.49
CA GLY A 651 -9.53 -6.36 -0.47
C GLY A 651 -9.94 -6.81 -1.88
N ALA A 652 -10.16 -5.87 -2.80
CA ALA A 652 -10.39 -6.18 -4.21
C ALA A 652 -9.14 -6.82 -4.86
N MET A 653 -7.95 -6.29 -4.57
CA MET A 653 -6.67 -6.87 -5.00
C MET A 653 -6.54 -8.33 -4.54
N VAL A 654 -6.78 -8.61 -3.26
CA VAL A 654 -6.74 -9.97 -2.69
C VAL A 654 -7.69 -10.90 -3.43
N ARG A 655 -8.94 -10.50 -3.62
CA ARG A 655 -9.93 -11.32 -4.36
C ARG A 655 -9.52 -11.56 -5.81
N GLY A 656 -8.98 -10.53 -6.48
CA GLY A 656 -8.46 -10.66 -7.85
C GLY A 656 -7.33 -11.69 -7.95
N ILE A 657 -6.35 -11.61 -7.05
CA ILE A 657 -5.21 -12.52 -7.01
C ILE A 657 -5.69 -13.96 -6.75
N GLN A 658 -6.51 -14.16 -5.71
CA GLN A 658 -6.95 -15.49 -5.30
C GLN A 658 -7.92 -16.14 -6.28
N SER A 659 -8.60 -15.35 -7.14
CA SER A 659 -9.41 -15.85 -8.25
C SER A 659 -8.60 -16.67 -9.28
N GLN A 660 -7.26 -16.51 -9.27
CA GLN A 660 -6.34 -17.23 -10.16
C GLN A 660 -5.62 -18.37 -9.46
N HIS A 661 -6.08 -18.83 -8.29
CA HIS A 661 -5.46 -19.85 -7.45
C HIS A 661 -4.00 -19.55 -7.04
N ILE A 662 -3.69 -18.27 -6.88
CA ILE A 662 -2.45 -17.74 -6.31
C ILE A 662 -2.75 -17.22 -4.92
N ALA A 663 -1.89 -17.51 -3.95
CA ALA A 663 -2.04 -16.97 -2.62
C ALA A 663 -1.64 -15.49 -2.59
N ALA A 664 -2.55 -14.61 -2.16
CA ALA A 664 -2.25 -13.24 -1.82
C ALA A 664 -1.66 -13.17 -0.41
N THR A 665 -0.65 -12.34 -0.21
CA THR A 665 -0.02 -12.10 1.10
C THR A 665 -0.21 -10.67 1.51
N VAL A 666 -1.09 -10.43 2.48
CA VAL A 666 -1.34 -9.09 3.01
C VAL A 666 -0.24 -8.69 3.98
N LYS A 667 0.38 -7.52 3.78
CA LYS A 667 1.57 -7.07 4.53
C LYS A 667 1.54 -5.57 4.83
N HIS A 668 2.28 -5.08 5.80
CA HIS A 668 3.08 -5.76 6.80
C HIS A 668 2.34 -5.69 8.15
N PHE A 669 2.08 -6.82 8.76
CA PHE A 669 1.26 -6.94 9.97
C PHE A 669 2.14 -6.89 11.24
N ALA A 670 2.23 -5.73 11.97
CA ALA A 670 1.54 -4.48 11.70
C ALA A 670 2.42 -3.27 12.02
N LEU A 671 1.89 -2.07 11.71
CA LEU A 671 2.51 -0.79 12.13
C LEU A 671 3.92 -0.54 11.54
N ASN A 672 4.20 -1.05 10.34
CA ASN A 672 5.44 -0.75 9.61
C ASN A 672 5.29 0.59 8.86
N ASN A 673 5.31 1.70 9.62
CA ASN A 673 5.14 3.06 9.11
C ASN A 673 6.45 3.85 9.07
N LYS A 674 7.59 3.21 9.36
CA LYS A 674 8.93 3.77 9.33
C LYS A 674 9.92 2.72 8.84
N GLU A 675 10.77 3.07 7.88
CA GLU A 675 11.77 2.17 7.31
C GLU A 675 13.14 2.27 8.01
N THR A 676 13.49 3.44 8.53
CA THR A 676 14.74 3.64 9.26
C THR A 676 14.75 2.78 10.53
N ASN A 677 15.79 1.94 10.65
CA ASN A 677 15.94 0.96 11.75
C ASN A 677 14.73 0.04 11.94
N ARG A 678 14.02 -0.32 10.87
CA ARG A 678 12.73 -1.03 10.90
C ARG A 678 12.76 -2.37 11.62
N LYS A 679 13.93 -3.04 11.73
CA LYS A 679 14.05 -4.33 12.43
C LYS A 679 14.07 -4.22 13.96
N ASP A 680 14.41 -3.04 14.51
CA ASP A 680 14.51 -2.80 15.96
C ASP A 680 13.72 -1.58 16.44
N SER A 681 13.12 -0.80 15.54
CA SER A 681 12.30 0.33 15.92
C SER A 681 10.98 -0.11 16.55
N ASN A 682 10.65 0.46 17.72
CA ASN A 682 9.44 0.15 18.47
C ASN A 682 8.31 1.14 18.11
N SER A 683 7.27 0.64 17.48
CA SER A 683 6.02 1.37 17.22
C SER A 683 5.19 1.38 18.50
N ARG A 684 5.21 2.49 19.25
CA ARG A 684 4.47 2.65 20.51
C ARG A 684 3.13 3.29 20.22
N VAL A 685 2.06 2.55 20.42
CA VAL A 685 0.71 2.93 20.01
C VAL A 685 -0.31 2.60 21.08
N SER A 686 -1.35 3.43 21.24
CA SER A 686 -2.49 3.09 22.09
C SER A 686 -3.29 1.95 21.46
N GLU A 687 -3.95 1.13 22.28
CA GLU A 687 -4.83 0.08 21.75
C GLU A 687 -5.99 0.68 20.93
N ARG A 688 -6.49 1.86 21.32
CA ARG A 688 -7.50 2.60 20.58
C ARG A 688 -7.04 2.94 19.16
N ALA A 689 -5.88 3.53 19.00
CA ALA A 689 -5.32 3.86 17.68
C ALA A 689 -5.01 2.61 16.88
N ALA A 690 -4.42 1.60 17.51
CA ALA A 690 -4.15 0.32 16.86
C ALA A 690 -5.43 -0.26 16.25
N ARG A 691 -6.52 -0.38 17.02
CA ARG A 691 -7.78 -0.99 16.59
C ARG A 691 -8.61 -0.15 15.63
N GLN A 692 -8.63 1.18 15.80
CA GLN A 692 -9.49 2.04 14.98
C GLN A 692 -8.83 2.48 13.67
N ILE A 693 -7.50 2.46 13.57
CA ILE A 693 -6.75 2.96 12.42
C ILE A 693 -5.87 1.85 11.81
N TYR A 694 -4.79 1.45 12.48
CA TYR A 694 -3.71 0.66 11.87
C TYR A 694 -4.08 -0.81 11.64
N LEU A 695 -4.81 -1.41 12.54
CA LEU A 695 -5.29 -2.79 12.44
C LEU A 695 -6.66 -2.91 11.77
N LYS A 696 -7.42 -1.81 11.70
CA LYS A 696 -8.76 -1.82 11.09
C LYS A 696 -8.74 -2.23 9.62
N THR A 697 -7.68 -1.89 8.90
CA THR A 697 -7.47 -2.33 7.51
C THR A 697 -7.34 -3.84 7.41
N PHE A 698 -6.51 -4.42 8.27
CA PHE A 698 -6.27 -5.88 8.31
C PHE A 698 -7.53 -6.62 8.75
N GLU A 699 -8.20 -6.16 9.80
CA GLU A 699 -9.46 -6.72 10.29
C GLU A 699 -10.48 -6.84 9.17
N ARG A 700 -10.74 -5.73 8.45
CA ARG A 700 -11.71 -5.72 7.35
C ARG A 700 -11.30 -6.65 6.21
N ILE A 701 -10.05 -6.66 5.82
CA ILE A 701 -9.55 -7.53 4.73
C ILE A 701 -9.65 -9.00 5.14
N VAL A 702 -9.30 -9.35 6.37
CA VAL A 702 -9.42 -10.72 6.89
C VAL A 702 -10.88 -11.19 6.86
N LYS A 703 -11.79 -10.36 7.38
CA LYS A 703 -13.22 -10.69 7.46
C LYS A 703 -13.91 -10.68 6.08
N GLU A 704 -13.60 -9.71 5.20
CA GLU A 704 -14.32 -9.48 3.95
C GLU A 704 -13.67 -10.15 2.72
N ALA A 705 -12.33 -10.19 2.62
CA ALA A 705 -11.60 -10.71 1.46
C ALA A 705 -10.92 -12.07 1.70
N LYS A 706 -10.75 -12.48 2.97
CA LYS A 706 -10.22 -13.79 3.40
C LYS A 706 -8.89 -14.14 2.72
N PRO A 707 -7.82 -13.37 2.97
CA PRO A 707 -6.50 -13.63 2.40
C PRO A 707 -5.98 -14.99 2.85
N TRP A 708 -5.20 -15.66 2.00
CA TRP A 708 -4.62 -16.95 2.35
C TRP A 708 -3.32 -16.82 3.14
N CYS A 709 -2.61 -15.71 2.98
CA CYS A 709 -1.38 -15.43 3.71
C CYS A 709 -1.39 -14.01 4.29
N ILE A 710 -0.70 -13.86 5.41
CA ILE A 710 -0.35 -12.57 6.02
C ILE A 710 1.15 -12.59 6.33
N MET A 711 1.83 -11.47 6.14
CA MET A 711 3.23 -11.31 6.51
C MET A 711 3.34 -10.42 7.74
N SER A 712 3.94 -10.95 8.83
CA SER A 712 4.25 -10.16 10.01
C SER A 712 5.39 -9.17 9.71
N SER A 713 5.31 -7.98 10.29
CA SER A 713 6.26 -6.90 10.03
C SER A 713 7.59 -7.07 10.78
N TYR A 714 8.59 -6.29 10.39
CA TYR A 714 9.91 -6.30 11.03
C TYR A 714 9.91 -5.69 12.43
N ASN A 715 9.15 -4.61 12.61
CA ASN A 715 9.23 -3.71 13.76
C ASN A 715 8.76 -4.37 15.08
N ILE A 716 9.14 -3.73 16.15
CA ILE A 716 8.61 -3.99 17.49
C ILE A 716 7.30 -3.20 17.61
N VAL A 717 6.30 -3.77 18.27
CA VAL A 717 5.01 -3.15 18.58
C VAL A 717 4.80 -3.24 20.09
N ASN A 718 4.76 -2.09 20.75
CA ASN A 718 4.59 -2.01 22.21
C ASN A 718 5.48 -3.02 22.95
N ASP A 719 6.79 -2.97 22.66
CA ASP A 719 7.87 -3.78 23.24
C ASP A 719 7.95 -5.25 22.80
N TYR A 720 7.05 -5.74 21.92
CA TYR A 720 7.12 -7.10 21.38
C TYR A 720 7.43 -7.08 19.87
N ARG A 721 8.36 -7.90 19.39
CA ARG A 721 8.58 -8.07 17.96
C ARG A 721 7.27 -8.52 17.29
N ALA A 722 6.87 -7.90 16.20
CA ALA A 722 5.60 -8.22 15.56
C ALA A 722 5.46 -9.71 15.25
N SER A 723 6.54 -10.39 14.83
CA SER A 723 6.57 -11.83 14.57
C SER A 723 6.52 -12.72 15.83
N GLU A 724 6.78 -12.16 17.01
CA GLU A 724 6.72 -12.85 18.31
C GLU A 724 5.55 -12.39 19.19
N ASN A 725 4.64 -11.56 18.64
CA ASN A 725 3.57 -10.91 19.40
C ASN A 725 2.30 -11.76 19.41
N HIS A 726 2.10 -12.53 20.47
CA HIS A 726 0.93 -13.40 20.64
C HIS A 726 -0.41 -12.63 20.65
N ASP A 727 -0.44 -11.42 21.25
CA ASP A 727 -1.65 -10.60 21.23
C ASP A 727 -2.05 -10.22 19.80
N LEU A 728 -1.05 -9.92 18.97
CA LEU A 728 -1.25 -9.55 17.56
C LEU A 728 -1.65 -10.77 16.70
N LEU A 729 -0.91 -11.90 16.82
CA LEU A 729 -0.98 -13.01 15.88
C LEU A 729 -2.03 -14.08 16.25
N GLU A 730 -2.26 -14.33 17.54
CA GLU A 730 -3.29 -15.28 17.98
C GLU A 730 -4.55 -14.57 18.44
N LYS A 731 -4.50 -13.71 19.46
CA LYS A 731 -5.72 -13.10 20.01
C LYS A 731 -6.47 -12.23 18.99
N LEU A 732 -5.82 -11.26 18.38
CA LEU A 732 -6.46 -10.38 17.41
C LEU A 732 -6.73 -11.08 16.08
N LEU A 733 -5.66 -11.59 15.45
CA LEU A 733 -5.76 -12.10 14.09
C LEU A 733 -6.62 -13.37 14.00
N ARG A 734 -6.43 -14.34 14.92
CA ARG A 734 -7.10 -15.63 14.85
C ARG A 734 -8.35 -15.71 15.70
N ASP A 735 -8.27 -15.35 16.99
CA ASP A 735 -9.40 -15.55 17.90
C ASP A 735 -10.50 -14.53 17.64
N GLU A 736 -10.17 -13.23 17.44
CA GLU A 736 -11.18 -12.19 17.22
C GLU A 736 -11.60 -12.10 15.74
N TRP A 737 -10.67 -12.21 14.77
CA TRP A 737 -11.00 -12.00 13.35
C TRP A 737 -11.21 -13.29 12.57
N GLY A 738 -10.85 -14.45 13.11
CA GLY A 738 -11.06 -15.75 12.48
C GLY A 738 -10.15 -16.02 11.29
N PHE A 739 -8.89 -15.56 11.31
CA PHE A 739 -7.93 -15.86 10.25
C PHE A 739 -7.49 -17.32 10.28
N GLU A 740 -7.70 -18.03 9.19
CA GLU A 740 -7.38 -19.46 9.05
C GLU A 740 -6.14 -19.74 8.19
N GLY A 741 -5.54 -18.70 7.61
CA GLY A 741 -4.42 -18.81 6.69
C GLY A 741 -3.07 -18.89 7.37
N VAL A 742 -2.02 -18.78 6.56
CA VAL A 742 -0.61 -18.79 7.00
C VAL A 742 -0.15 -17.39 7.40
N VAL A 743 0.50 -17.29 8.56
CA VAL A 743 1.32 -16.13 8.89
C VAL A 743 2.77 -16.47 8.59
N MET A 744 3.42 -15.71 7.71
CA MET A 744 4.86 -15.77 7.47
C MET A 744 5.56 -14.55 8.03
N THR A 745 6.83 -14.66 8.43
CA THR A 745 7.63 -13.48 8.77
C THR A 745 7.97 -12.69 7.53
N ASP A 746 8.27 -11.40 7.69
CA ASP A 746 9.12 -10.71 6.73
C ASP A 746 10.53 -11.36 6.71
N TRP A 747 11.38 -11.00 5.72
CA TRP A 747 12.64 -11.73 5.44
C TRP A 747 13.73 -11.43 6.47
N TRP A 748 14.26 -12.51 7.11
CA TRP A 748 15.32 -12.40 8.12
C TRP A 748 14.98 -11.43 9.26
N THR A 749 13.77 -11.59 9.84
CA THR A 749 13.41 -10.90 11.09
C THR A 749 14.36 -11.31 12.22
N PHE A 750 14.57 -10.41 13.18
CA PHE A 750 15.37 -10.71 14.38
C PHE A 750 14.58 -11.50 15.46
N GLY A 751 13.40 -11.97 15.14
CA GLY A 751 12.64 -12.87 15.99
C GLY A 751 13.32 -14.23 16.15
N GLU A 752 13.14 -14.87 17.29
CA GLU A 752 13.60 -16.24 17.54
C GLU A 752 12.55 -17.25 17.05
N HIS A 753 12.94 -18.20 16.23
CA HIS A 753 12.00 -19.09 15.51
C HIS A 753 11.00 -19.81 16.43
N CYS A 754 11.45 -20.33 17.58
CA CYS A 754 10.53 -20.99 18.52
C CYS A 754 9.56 -20.03 19.19
N LYS A 755 9.97 -18.76 19.45
CA LYS A 755 9.07 -17.73 19.97
C LYS A 755 8.07 -17.30 18.92
N GLU A 756 8.50 -17.15 17.66
CA GLU A 756 7.63 -16.83 16.52
C GLU A 756 6.54 -17.89 16.35
N VAL A 757 6.90 -19.19 16.34
CA VAL A 757 5.93 -20.29 16.23
C VAL A 757 4.96 -20.32 17.42
N ASN A 758 5.46 -20.10 18.64
CA ASN A 758 4.61 -20.03 19.84
C ASN A 758 3.64 -18.83 19.81
N ALA A 759 4.01 -17.76 19.14
CA ALA A 759 3.18 -16.56 19.01
C ALA A 759 2.14 -16.65 17.87
N GLY A 760 2.18 -17.70 17.05
CA GLY A 760 1.24 -17.89 15.93
C GLY A 760 1.78 -17.49 14.56
N ASN A 761 3.09 -17.21 14.44
CA ASN A 761 3.76 -17.04 13.17
C ASN A 761 4.17 -18.42 12.61
N ASP A 762 3.57 -18.84 11.51
CA ASP A 762 3.67 -20.23 11.06
C ASP A 762 4.97 -20.54 10.31
N VAL A 763 5.49 -19.61 9.52
CA VAL A 763 6.68 -19.83 8.68
C VAL A 763 7.69 -18.71 8.84
N LYS A 764 8.93 -19.05 9.18
CA LYS A 764 10.03 -18.08 9.23
C LYS A 764 10.71 -17.95 7.86
N MET A 765 10.66 -16.77 7.26
CA MET A 765 11.26 -16.44 5.96
C MET A 765 12.54 -15.59 6.16
N ALA A 766 13.53 -15.61 5.27
CA ALA A 766 13.69 -16.47 4.09
C ALA A 766 14.17 -17.87 4.45
N ALA A 767 14.81 -18.02 5.60
CA ALA A 767 15.32 -19.28 6.12
C ALA A 767 14.79 -19.50 7.54
N GLY A 768 14.34 -20.68 7.86
CA GLY A 768 14.03 -21.08 9.22
C GLY A 768 15.29 -21.38 10.05
N ASN A 769 15.07 -21.72 11.31
CA ASN A 769 16.09 -22.27 12.20
C ASN A 769 15.53 -23.56 12.84
N PRO A 770 15.53 -24.69 12.12
CA PRO A 770 15.00 -25.95 12.63
C PRO A 770 15.67 -26.43 13.92
N ASP A 771 16.98 -26.20 14.06
CA ASP A 771 17.71 -26.58 15.27
C ASP A 771 17.25 -25.80 16.53
N ASN A 772 16.80 -24.55 16.35
CA ASN A 772 16.20 -23.78 17.46
C ASN A 772 14.84 -24.38 17.87
N LEU A 773 14.02 -24.80 16.92
CA LEU A 773 12.73 -25.47 17.20
C LEU A 773 12.94 -26.79 17.95
N LEU A 774 13.86 -27.63 17.46
CA LEU A 774 14.15 -28.92 18.08
C LEU A 774 14.70 -28.79 19.50
N LYS A 775 15.63 -27.83 19.74
CA LYS A 775 16.11 -27.52 21.09
C LYS A 775 15.00 -26.98 22.00
N ALA A 776 14.06 -26.19 21.45
CA ALA A 776 12.93 -25.70 22.22
C ALA A 776 11.98 -26.85 22.62
N LEU A 777 11.75 -27.81 21.72
CA LEU A 777 11.01 -29.02 22.04
C LEU A 777 11.69 -29.83 23.18
N GLU A 778 12.99 -30.08 23.08
CA GLU A 778 13.74 -30.80 24.12
C GLU A 778 13.64 -30.12 25.49
N LYS A 779 13.61 -28.78 25.52
CA LYS A 779 13.53 -28.00 26.76
C LYS A 779 12.08 -27.75 27.23
N GLY A 780 11.08 -28.21 26.49
CA GLY A 780 9.68 -28.01 26.81
C GLY A 780 9.22 -26.55 26.65
N LEU A 781 9.97 -25.70 25.88
CA LEU A 781 9.64 -24.32 25.56
C LEU A 781 8.71 -24.22 24.33
N LEU A 782 8.65 -25.25 23.53
CA LEU A 782 7.77 -25.41 22.39
C LEU A 782 7.08 -26.76 22.49
N LYS A 783 5.83 -26.86 22.07
CA LYS A 783 5.09 -28.13 22.01
C LYS A 783 5.03 -28.64 20.57
N ARG A 784 5.05 -29.96 20.39
CA ARG A 784 4.88 -30.58 19.08
C ARG A 784 3.55 -30.19 18.44
N GLU A 785 2.48 -30.16 19.23
CA GLU A 785 1.13 -29.79 18.77
C GLU A 785 1.07 -28.38 18.18
N THR A 786 1.89 -27.44 18.69
CA THR A 786 2.00 -26.08 18.14
C THR A 786 2.63 -26.13 16.74
N MET A 787 3.69 -26.90 16.54
CA MET A 787 4.31 -27.08 15.23
C MET A 787 3.36 -27.78 14.24
N GLU A 788 2.65 -28.81 14.67
CA GLU A 788 1.63 -29.51 13.86
C GLU A 788 0.52 -28.54 13.44
N CYS A 789 0.07 -27.66 14.34
CA CYS A 789 -0.94 -26.65 14.03
C CYS A 789 -0.46 -25.69 12.93
N SER A 790 0.75 -25.18 13.04
CA SER A 790 1.36 -24.30 12.03
C SER A 790 1.57 -25.03 10.69
N VAL A 791 2.03 -26.27 10.71
CA VAL A 791 2.16 -27.08 9.49
C VAL A 791 0.79 -27.35 8.84
N LYS A 792 -0.25 -27.63 9.62
CA LYS A 792 -1.61 -27.79 9.08
C LYS A 792 -2.13 -26.53 8.42
N ARG A 793 -1.89 -25.34 9.01
CA ARG A 793 -2.24 -24.05 8.38
C ARG A 793 -1.49 -23.87 7.06
N LEU A 794 -0.19 -24.13 7.03
CA LEU A 794 0.63 -24.10 5.82
C LEU A 794 0.06 -25.02 4.73
N LEU A 795 -0.10 -26.30 5.03
CA LEU A 795 -0.59 -27.30 4.08
C LEU A 795 -2.02 -27.01 3.64
N GLY A 796 -2.86 -26.48 4.54
CA GLY A 796 -4.23 -26.03 4.22
C GLY A 796 -4.26 -24.92 3.17
N VAL A 797 -3.31 -24.00 3.19
CA VAL A 797 -3.15 -22.98 2.13
C VAL A 797 -2.65 -23.60 0.84
N LEU A 798 -1.66 -24.51 0.91
CA LEU A 798 -1.13 -25.20 -0.26
C LEU A 798 -2.18 -26.02 -1.00
N LEU A 799 -3.18 -26.56 -0.28
CA LEU A 799 -4.34 -27.23 -0.88
C LEU A 799 -5.24 -26.31 -1.72
N LYS A 800 -5.20 -24.99 -1.54
CA LYS A 800 -5.96 -24.00 -2.32
C LYS A 800 -5.24 -23.62 -3.62
N ILE A 801 -3.93 -23.83 -3.71
CA ILE A 801 -3.09 -23.54 -4.88
C ILE A 801 -3.20 -24.72 -5.87
N ASP A 802 -3.25 -24.43 -7.19
CA ASP A 802 -3.41 -25.46 -8.24
C ASP A 802 -2.10 -26.07 -8.78
#